data_91a02a33014b8ecc94075686d7883e14
#
_entry.id   91a02a33014b8ecc94075686d7883e14
#
_cell.length_a   1.000
_cell.length_b   1.000
_cell.length_c   1.000
_cell.angle_alpha   90.00
_cell.angle_beta   90.00
_cell.angle_gamma   90.00
#
_symmetry.space_group_name_H-M   'P 1'
#
loop_
_entity.id
_entity.type
_entity.pdbx_description
1 polymer ?
#
loop_
_entity_poly.entity_id
_entity_poly.type
_entity_poly.pdbx_seq_one_letter_code
_entity_poly.pdbx_strand_id
1 'polypeptide(L)'
;MATIQNKSTVQNTQDFITIQDLFYLCLNKWHWFAISLALCLGVATFYLLRTPSVYVRTASILIKDDSKGKSSSTDMESFSDLGLFTTNTNVYNEMGTLKSPDIMREVVSRLHLEMNYQTDGRFHKQTVYGNQLPVQVVIPNLSENESATFELHLAKDGAVELSSFTRNGTEIENDGFVKGNLNDSIQSPLGPIVVIPSAAYSDKTVSTIYVTRQSLSAASAGCSARLNISQNDEKSNIITLSFQDVSTQRAEDVLNTLISVYNENWVRDKNQIAVSTSMFINERLGVIEGELGNVDDDISSFKSEHLLPDVQAAANMYMTQANEANAAIRELNNQAYMARYIKNYLTNENNKHQLLPANSGIENASLATQLNEYNTKLLERNSLVSHSSVKNPLVREMDKSLDDMRSALITSIDNQMVALRAQIRSLEAIGGQATSQIASNPKQSKYLLSVERQQKVKESLYLYLLQKREENELSQAFTAYNTRIITKPGGSMIPTAPVKKNIFLVAFALGILIPVVIVFMRENMNTRVRGRKDLEGLSVPFIGEIPLSIRGKKRVKSHEAHTIVVKEGNRDIMNEAFRVLRTNLEFMIGKDQSSNVIVVTSFNPGSGKSFLTMNIAMSLAIKNKKVLVIDGDLRHASASAYIHSPEVGLSNYLGGQVDKLSDIIVTDKQHPSFSFIPVGTIPPNPTELLFDDRLQDAI
;
A
#
# COMPACT_ATOMS: atom_id res chain seq x y z
N MET A 1 30.93 63.89 24.86
CA MET A 1 30.10 63.68 23.61
C MET A 1 30.08 62.18 23.34
N ALA A 2 29.00 61.54 23.69
CA ALA A 2 28.75 60.16 23.33
C ALA A 2 27.22 60.03 23.14
N THR A 3 26.84 59.93 21.88
CA THR A 3 25.48 59.88 21.40
C THR A 3 24.92 58.46 21.65
N ILE A 4 23.96 58.35 22.57
CA ILE A 4 23.22 57.12 22.80
C ILE A 4 22.10 57.02 21.75
N GLN A 5 22.28 56.18 20.75
CA GLN A 5 21.21 55.75 19.85
C GLN A 5 20.32 54.77 20.58
N ASN A 6 19.16 55.22 20.95
CA ASN A 6 18.07 54.36 21.41
C ASN A 6 17.41 53.71 20.19
N LYS A 7 17.77 52.45 19.96
CA LYS A 7 17.11 51.59 18.98
C LYS A 7 15.88 51.02 19.66
N SER A 8 14.73 51.65 19.48
CA SER A 8 13.44 51.05 19.82
C SER A 8 13.15 49.92 18.82
N THR A 9 13.45 48.70 19.20
CA THR A 9 12.92 47.51 18.56
C THR A 9 11.42 47.43 18.88
N VAL A 10 10.62 47.83 17.90
CA VAL A 10 9.20 47.48 17.88
C VAL A 10 9.12 45.98 17.70
N GLN A 11 9.02 45.26 18.81
CA GLN A 11 8.59 43.86 18.77
C GLN A 11 7.12 43.84 18.38
N ASN A 12 6.91 43.45 17.12
CA ASN A 12 5.59 43.09 16.60
C ASN A 12 5.18 41.78 17.29
N THR A 13 4.76 41.84 18.54
CA THR A 13 4.08 40.70 19.20
C THR A 13 2.68 40.60 18.62
N GLN A 14 2.56 39.87 17.49
CA GLN A 14 1.27 39.33 17.15
C GLN A 14 0.83 38.48 18.36
N ASP A 15 -0.19 38.90 19.05
CA ASP A 15 -0.81 38.15 20.13
C ASP A 15 -1.41 36.89 19.63
N PHE A 16 -0.56 35.85 19.52
CA PHE A 16 -1.05 34.49 19.32
C PHE A 16 -1.76 34.07 20.62
N ILE A 17 -2.98 33.59 20.47
CA ILE A 17 -3.76 32.98 21.55
C ILE A 17 -2.87 31.96 22.25
N THR A 18 -2.65 32.11 23.54
CA THR A 18 -1.84 31.14 24.29
C THR A 18 -2.54 29.78 24.32
N ILE A 19 -1.77 28.70 24.36
CA ILE A 19 -2.32 27.33 24.42
C ILE A 19 -3.28 27.18 25.61
N GLN A 20 -3.03 27.86 26.71
CA GLN A 20 -3.89 27.87 27.90
C GLN A 20 -5.23 28.53 27.61
N ASP A 21 -5.24 29.69 26.95
CA ASP A 21 -6.46 30.41 26.58
C ASP A 21 -7.32 29.58 25.62
N LEU A 22 -6.67 28.93 24.63
CA LEU A 22 -7.35 28.02 23.70
C LEU A 22 -8.00 26.83 24.43
N PHE A 23 -7.31 26.27 25.41
CA PHE A 23 -7.84 25.19 26.24
C PHE A 23 -9.11 25.57 27.00
N TYR A 24 -9.10 26.73 27.68
CA TYR A 24 -10.29 27.24 28.39
C TYR A 24 -11.44 27.58 27.45
N LEU A 25 -11.14 28.11 26.26
CA LEU A 25 -12.14 28.39 25.24
C LEU A 25 -12.78 27.08 24.69
N CYS A 26 -11.98 26.05 24.50
CA CYS A 26 -12.46 24.72 24.08
C CYS A 26 -13.36 24.10 25.16
N LEU A 27 -12.96 24.20 26.46
CA LEU A 27 -13.76 23.72 27.59
C LEU A 27 -15.13 24.40 27.68
N ASN A 28 -15.18 25.70 27.47
CA ASN A 28 -16.45 26.44 27.48
C ASN A 28 -17.38 26.04 26.32
N LYS A 29 -16.82 25.47 25.23
CA LYS A 29 -17.58 25.07 24.06
C LYS A 29 -17.64 23.53 23.91
N TRP A 30 -17.58 22.78 25.01
CA TRP A 30 -17.55 21.31 25.01
C TRP A 30 -18.66 20.64 24.19
N HIS A 31 -19.81 21.29 24.04
CA HIS A 31 -20.95 20.79 23.22
C HIS A 31 -20.53 20.57 21.76
N TRP A 32 -19.68 21.46 21.20
CA TRP A 32 -19.18 21.34 19.83
C TRP A 32 -18.32 20.10 19.68
N PHE A 33 -17.53 19.78 20.71
CA PHE A 33 -16.70 18.57 20.75
C PHE A 33 -17.58 17.32 20.84
N ALA A 34 -18.62 17.34 21.66
CA ALA A 34 -19.54 16.22 21.79
C ALA A 34 -20.27 15.93 20.45
N ILE A 35 -20.77 16.98 19.78
CA ILE A 35 -21.45 16.85 18.49
C ILE A 35 -20.48 16.36 17.40
N SER A 36 -19.31 16.97 17.28
CA SER A 36 -18.28 16.59 16.31
C SER A 36 -17.82 15.15 16.52
N LEU A 37 -17.58 14.75 17.77
CA LEU A 37 -17.17 13.41 18.12
C LEU A 37 -18.25 12.39 17.78
N ALA A 38 -19.51 12.68 18.14
CA ALA A 38 -20.64 11.82 17.79
C ALA A 38 -20.80 11.66 16.27
N LEU A 39 -20.62 12.74 15.52
CA LEU A 39 -20.70 12.72 14.06
C LEU A 39 -19.57 11.92 13.44
N CYS A 40 -18.30 12.17 13.85
CA CYS A 40 -17.14 11.45 13.35
C CYS A 40 -17.20 9.94 13.68
N LEU A 41 -17.58 9.58 14.89
CA LEU A 41 -17.77 8.19 15.30
C LEU A 41 -18.96 7.54 14.58
N GLY A 42 -20.02 8.30 14.33
CA GLY A 42 -21.16 7.85 13.52
C GLY A 42 -20.77 7.53 12.08
N VAL A 43 -20.00 8.41 11.44
CA VAL A 43 -19.46 8.20 10.08
C VAL A 43 -18.52 6.99 10.07
N ALA A 44 -17.62 6.87 11.06
CA ALA A 44 -16.72 5.72 11.17
C ALA A 44 -17.48 4.40 11.34
N THR A 45 -18.53 4.39 12.16
CA THR A 45 -19.39 3.23 12.35
C THR A 45 -20.13 2.88 11.05
N PHE A 46 -20.68 3.86 10.36
CA PHE A 46 -21.35 3.68 9.07
C PHE A 46 -20.38 3.12 8.01
N TYR A 47 -19.17 3.66 7.95
CA TYR A 47 -18.11 3.14 7.07
C TYR A 47 -17.78 1.68 7.37
N LEU A 48 -17.59 1.33 8.65
CA LEU A 48 -17.29 -0.03 9.09
C LEU A 48 -18.43 -1.01 8.78
N LEU A 49 -19.67 -0.58 8.87
CA LEU A 49 -20.83 -1.40 8.52
C LEU A 49 -20.94 -1.65 7.01
N ARG A 50 -20.51 -0.68 6.18
CA ARG A 50 -20.54 -0.81 4.72
C ARG A 50 -19.34 -1.53 4.12
N THR A 51 -18.21 -1.57 4.83
CA THR A 51 -16.99 -2.19 4.32
C THR A 51 -16.97 -3.68 4.65
N PRO A 52 -16.80 -4.57 3.66
CA PRO A 52 -16.71 -6.01 3.91
C PRO A 52 -15.44 -6.34 4.69
N SER A 53 -15.55 -7.34 5.55
CA SER A 53 -14.40 -7.85 6.31
C SER A 53 -13.47 -8.64 5.40
N VAL A 54 -12.18 -8.35 5.45
CA VAL A 54 -11.13 -9.05 4.70
C VAL A 54 -10.33 -9.90 5.66
N TYR A 55 -10.09 -11.15 5.26
CA TYR A 55 -9.32 -12.13 6.01
C TYR A 55 -8.01 -12.43 5.30
N VAL A 56 -6.98 -12.74 6.05
CA VAL A 56 -5.71 -13.25 5.52
C VAL A 56 -5.61 -14.73 5.83
N ARG A 57 -5.29 -15.51 4.80
CA ARG A 57 -4.93 -16.92 4.94
C ARG A 57 -3.46 -17.08 4.58
N THR A 58 -2.77 -17.90 5.33
CA THR A 58 -1.34 -18.15 5.15
C THR A 58 -1.07 -19.63 5.00
N ALA A 59 -0.09 -19.94 4.16
CA ALA A 59 0.48 -21.27 4.03
C ALA A 59 2.00 -21.15 4.06
N SER A 60 2.68 -22.14 4.61
CA SER A 60 4.14 -22.21 4.59
C SER A 60 4.60 -23.45 3.85
N ILE A 61 5.45 -23.27 2.89
CA ILE A 61 6.07 -24.33 2.09
C ILE A 61 7.57 -24.30 2.25
N LEU A 62 8.18 -25.47 2.32
CA LEU A 62 9.61 -25.66 2.22
C LEU A 62 9.97 -25.99 0.79
N ILE A 63 10.85 -25.21 0.17
CA ILE A 63 11.49 -25.57 -1.10
C ILE A 63 12.61 -26.55 -0.78
N LYS A 64 12.57 -27.72 -1.38
CA LYS A 64 13.63 -28.72 -1.21
C LYS A 64 14.89 -28.22 -1.86
N ASP A 65 15.99 -28.32 -1.14
CA ASP A 65 17.31 -28.03 -1.64
C ASP A 65 17.93 -29.36 -2.07
N ASP A 66 17.95 -29.62 -3.37
CA ASP A 66 18.55 -30.85 -3.92
C ASP A 66 20.05 -30.91 -3.68
N SER A 67 20.68 -29.78 -3.27
CA SER A 67 22.12 -29.71 -2.99
C SER A 67 22.54 -30.33 -1.66
N LYS A 68 21.60 -30.57 -0.73
CA LYS A 68 21.89 -31.11 0.61
C LYS A 68 21.51 -32.59 0.81
N GLY A 69 21.02 -33.27 -0.20
CA GLY A 69 20.67 -34.68 -0.16
C GLY A 69 21.84 -35.65 -0.30
N LYS A 70 23.10 -35.20 -0.05
CA LYS A 70 24.25 -36.08 -0.04
C LYS A 70 24.24 -36.95 1.22
N SER A 71 23.58 -38.09 1.14
CA SER A 71 23.83 -39.17 2.08
C SER A 71 25.21 -39.80 1.76
N SER A 72 26.02 -39.90 2.76
CA SER A 72 27.37 -40.47 2.75
C SER A 72 27.40 -41.93 2.31
N SER A 73 27.38 -42.16 1.01
CA SER A 73 27.91 -43.40 0.42
C SER A 73 29.00 -43.00 -0.54
N THR A 74 30.22 -43.48 -0.30
CA THR A 74 31.46 -43.15 -0.99
C THR A 74 31.40 -43.33 -2.51
N ASP A 75 30.44 -44.10 -3.00
CA ASP A 75 30.21 -44.32 -4.42
C ASP A 75 29.35 -43.22 -5.07
N MET A 76 28.59 -42.45 -4.28
CA MET A 76 27.72 -41.37 -4.76
C MET A 76 28.46 -40.02 -4.87
N GLU A 77 29.61 -39.84 -4.20
CA GLU A 77 30.46 -38.64 -4.34
C GLU A 77 31.04 -38.54 -5.75
N SER A 78 31.38 -39.66 -6.35
CA SER A 78 31.87 -39.72 -7.75
C SER A 78 30.81 -39.25 -8.74
N PHE A 79 29.53 -39.36 -8.42
CA PHE A 79 28.40 -38.95 -9.27
C PHE A 79 27.98 -37.50 -9.07
N SER A 80 28.29 -36.91 -7.93
CA SER A 80 27.96 -35.49 -7.69
C SER A 80 28.92 -34.54 -8.42
N ASP A 81 30.11 -35.00 -8.73
CA ASP A 81 31.09 -34.26 -9.55
C ASP A 81 30.69 -34.22 -11.04
N LEU A 82 29.77 -35.11 -11.46
CA LEU A 82 29.19 -35.09 -12.80
C LEU A 82 28.16 -33.98 -13.04
N GLY A 83 27.93 -33.08 -12.07
CA GLY A 83 27.06 -31.93 -12.23
C GLY A 83 25.55 -32.26 -12.40
N LEU A 84 25.18 -33.56 -12.28
CA LEU A 84 23.84 -34.07 -12.61
C LEU A 84 22.75 -33.65 -11.60
N PHE A 85 23.13 -33.17 -10.41
CA PHE A 85 22.17 -32.89 -9.33
C PHE A 85 22.43 -31.56 -8.59
N THR A 86 23.25 -30.65 -9.10
CA THR A 86 23.40 -29.32 -8.54
C THR A 86 22.45 -28.32 -9.21
N THR A 87 21.16 -28.54 -9.05
CA THR A 87 20.23 -27.42 -9.16
C THR A 87 20.34 -26.63 -7.86
N ASN A 88 21.14 -25.59 -7.86
CA ASN A 88 21.08 -24.55 -6.84
C ASN A 88 19.70 -23.90 -6.99
N THR A 89 18.68 -24.45 -6.32
CA THR A 89 17.33 -23.91 -6.32
C THR A 89 17.41 -22.59 -5.56
N ASN A 90 17.54 -21.50 -6.32
CA ASN A 90 17.51 -20.18 -5.73
C ASN A 90 16.06 -19.90 -5.30
N VAL A 91 15.82 -19.84 -3.99
CA VAL A 91 14.52 -19.59 -3.39
C VAL A 91 13.85 -18.33 -3.98
N TYR A 92 14.65 -17.32 -4.32
CA TYR A 92 14.13 -16.09 -4.96
C TYR A 92 13.55 -16.36 -6.36
N ASN A 93 14.17 -17.27 -7.14
CA ASN A 93 13.66 -17.65 -8.44
C ASN A 93 12.32 -18.40 -8.28
N GLU A 94 12.25 -19.30 -7.31
CA GLU A 94 11.02 -20.05 -7.03
C GLU A 94 9.90 -19.12 -6.50
N MET A 95 10.23 -18.12 -5.71
CA MET A 95 9.28 -17.07 -5.34
C MET A 95 8.79 -16.25 -6.56
N GLY A 96 9.69 -16.00 -7.52
CA GLY A 96 9.35 -15.35 -8.79
C GLY A 96 8.39 -16.22 -9.61
N THR A 97 8.68 -17.52 -9.72
CA THR A 97 7.84 -18.49 -10.42
C THR A 97 6.44 -18.58 -9.79
N LEU A 98 6.34 -18.68 -8.48
CA LEU A 98 5.07 -18.66 -7.74
C LEU A 98 4.25 -17.37 -7.94
N LYS A 99 4.91 -16.24 -8.22
CA LYS A 99 4.27 -14.97 -8.57
C LYS A 99 3.92 -14.83 -10.05
N SER A 100 4.28 -15.82 -10.86
CA SER A 100 4.03 -15.77 -12.31
C SER A 100 2.56 -15.52 -12.61
N PRO A 101 2.25 -14.58 -13.53
CA PRO A 101 0.89 -14.37 -14.02
C PRO A 101 0.26 -15.63 -14.61
N ASP A 102 1.05 -16.50 -15.22
CA ASP A 102 0.56 -17.73 -15.85
C ASP A 102 0.09 -18.73 -14.82
N ILE A 103 0.83 -18.93 -13.74
CA ILE A 103 0.39 -19.77 -12.62
C ILE A 103 -0.91 -19.24 -12.03
N MET A 104 -0.99 -17.92 -11.79
CA MET A 104 -2.21 -17.34 -11.25
C MET A 104 -3.39 -17.44 -12.22
N ARG A 105 -3.16 -17.30 -13.52
CA ARG A 105 -4.19 -17.51 -14.55
C ARG A 105 -4.74 -18.93 -14.50
N GLU A 106 -3.87 -19.92 -14.35
CA GLU A 106 -4.27 -21.32 -14.24
C GLU A 106 -5.06 -21.58 -12.94
N VAL A 107 -4.63 -20.97 -11.81
CA VAL A 107 -5.37 -21.01 -10.53
C VAL A 107 -6.78 -20.43 -10.68
N VAL A 108 -6.88 -19.25 -11.28
CA VAL A 108 -8.16 -18.57 -11.51
C VAL A 108 -9.08 -19.39 -12.40
N SER A 109 -8.53 -19.96 -13.48
CA SER A 109 -9.29 -20.81 -14.39
C SER A 109 -9.78 -22.11 -13.72
N ARG A 110 -8.93 -22.78 -12.91
CA ARG A 110 -9.32 -24.02 -12.20
C ARG A 110 -10.38 -23.82 -11.14
N LEU A 111 -10.34 -22.67 -10.47
CA LEU A 111 -11.29 -22.34 -9.40
C LEU A 111 -12.47 -21.48 -9.90
N HIS A 112 -12.53 -21.17 -11.19
CA HIS A 112 -13.52 -20.30 -11.81
C HIS A 112 -13.69 -18.96 -11.07
N LEU A 113 -12.54 -18.33 -10.68
CA LEU A 113 -12.54 -17.07 -9.93
C LEU A 113 -12.83 -15.85 -10.81
N GLU A 114 -12.90 -16.00 -12.11
CA GLU A 114 -13.47 -15.01 -13.03
C GLU A 114 -14.94 -14.75 -12.74
N MET A 115 -15.64 -15.72 -12.12
CA MET A 115 -17.02 -15.59 -11.67
C MET A 115 -17.07 -15.18 -10.19
N ASN A 116 -17.68 -14.05 -9.89
CA ASN A 116 -17.91 -13.60 -8.53
C ASN A 116 -19.39 -13.50 -8.25
N TYR A 117 -19.82 -14.11 -7.14
CA TYR A 117 -21.22 -14.17 -6.73
C TYR A 117 -21.39 -13.37 -5.44
N GLN A 118 -22.39 -12.48 -5.42
CA GLN A 118 -22.71 -11.69 -4.24
C GLN A 118 -24.20 -11.78 -3.96
N THR A 119 -24.56 -11.78 -2.69
CA THR A 119 -25.96 -11.72 -2.22
C THR A 119 -26.17 -10.49 -1.36
N ASP A 120 -27.40 -10.05 -1.19
CA ASP A 120 -27.73 -8.95 -0.31
C ASP A 120 -27.45 -9.34 1.16
N GLY A 121 -26.56 -8.60 1.77
CA GLY A 121 -26.33 -8.66 3.21
C GLY A 121 -27.04 -7.51 3.92
N ARG A 122 -27.01 -7.52 5.26
CA ARG A 122 -27.72 -6.53 6.09
C ARG A 122 -27.29 -5.08 5.81
N PHE A 123 -26.01 -4.84 5.49
CA PHE A 123 -25.44 -3.50 5.31
C PHE A 123 -24.59 -3.37 4.04
N HIS A 124 -24.11 -4.47 3.48
CA HIS A 124 -23.31 -4.54 2.25
C HIS A 124 -23.54 -5.87 1.56
N LYS A 125 -23.25 -5.94 0.27
CA LYS A 125 -23.28 -7.18 -0.50
C LYS A 125 -22.24 -8.15 0.04
N GLN A 126 -22.63 -9.40 0.26
CA GLN A 126 -21.74 -10.46 0.75
C GLN A 126 -21.33 -11.36 -0.41
N THR A 127 -20.03 -11.60 -0.54
CA THR A 127 -19.50 -12.57 -1.49
C THR A 127 -19.78 -13.99 -1.00
N VAL A 128 -20.38 -14.80 -1.87
CA VAL A 128 -20.69 -16.20 -1.62
C VAL A 128 -19.77 -17.06 -2.47
N TYR A 129 -19.15 -18.08 -1.85
CA TYR A 129 -18.19 -18.95 -2.53
C TYR A 129 -18.24 -20.37 -1.97
N GLY A 130 -17.87 -21.34 -2.82
CA GLY A 130 -17.69 -22.73 -2.43
C GLY A 130 -18.98 -23.36 -1.89
N ASN A 131 -18.92 -23.94 -0.71
CA ASN A 131 -20.04 -24.67 -0.11
C ASN A 131 -21.26 -23.81 0.25
N GLN A 132 -21.13 -22.48 0.21
CA GLN A 132 -22.24 -21.57 0.49
C GLN A 132 -22.93 -21.09 -0.78
N LEU A 133 -22.34 -21.34 -1.96
CA LEU A 133 -22.88 -20.89 -3.23
C LEU A 133 -24.04 -21.81 -3.65
N PRO A 134 -25.28 -21.31 -3.77
CA PRO A 134 -26.42 -22.17 -4.09
C PRO A 134 -26.45 -22.59 -5.58
N VAL A 135 -25.90 -21.79 -6.47
CA VAL A 135 -25.89 -22.07 -7.91
C VAL A 135 -24.59 -21.66 -8.57
N GLN A 136 -24.19 -22.38 -9.60
CA GLN A 136 -23.09 -22.02 -10.48
C GLN A 136 -23.65 -21.61 -11.84
N VAL A 137 -23.05 -20.59 -12.43
CA VAL A 137 -23.47 -20.07 -13.74
C VAL A 137 -22.40 -20.34 -14.78
N VAL A 138 -22.80 -20.86 -15.92
CA VAL A 138 -21.94 -21.09 -17.07
C VAL A 138 -22.46 -20.26 -18.25
N ILE A 139 -21.58 -19.49 -18.88
CA ILE A 139 -21.87 -18.64 -20.05
C ILE A 139 -20.98 -19.09 -21.21
N PRO A 140 -21.39 -20.08 -22.00
CA PRO A 140 -20.51 -20.72 -23.02
C PRO A 140 -20.02 -19.76 -24.10
N ASN A 141 -20.83 -18.81 -24.52
CA ASN A 141 -20.55 -17.91 -25.63
C ASN A 141 -19.78 -16.66 -25.28
N LEU A 142 -19.42 -16.48 -24.02
CA LEU A 142 -18.64 -15.30 -23.60
C LEU A 142 -17.16 -15.63 -23.64
N SER A 143 -16.38 -14.85 -24.40
CA SER A 143 -14.94 -15.06 -24.54
C SER A 143 -14.20 -14.80 -23.19
N GLU A 144 -12.98 -15.32 -23.04
CA GLU A 144 -12.16 -15.15 -21.84
C GLU A 144 -11.80 -13.68 -21.55
N ASN A 145 -11.80 -12.84 -22.59
CA ASN A 145 -11.44 -11.42 -22.48
C ASN A 145 -12.63 -10.51 -22.19
N GLU A 146 -13.83 -11.05 -22.13
CA GLU A 146 -15.04 -10.26 -21.91
C GLU A 146 -15.50 -10.30 -20.45
N SER A 147 -16.08 -9.19 -20.02
CA SER A 147 -16.73 -9.08 -18.72
C SER A 147 -18.25 -8.96 -18.88
N ALA A 148 -18.97 -9.48 -17.90
CA ALA A 148 -20.42 -9.38 -17.85
C ALA A 148 -20.91 -9.27 -16.41
N THR A 149 -22.02 -8.56 -16.21
CA THR A 149 -22.75 -8.59 -14.93
C THR A 149 -24.22 -8.77 -15.18
N PHE A 150 -24.91 -9.41 -14.27
CA PHE A 150 -26.35 -9.56 -14.28
C PHE A 150 -26.85 -9.94 -12.88
N GLU A 151 -28.13 -9.75 -12.66
CA GLU A 151 -28.81 -10.17 -11.45
C GLU A 151 -29.55 -11.47 -11.72
N LEU A 152 -29.42 -12.42 -10.81
CA LEU A 152 -30.07 -13.73 -10.85
C LEU A 152 -31.00 -13.84 -9.64
N HIS A 153 -32.29 -13.95 -9.90
CA HIS A 153 -33.28 -14.20 -8.89
C HIS A 153 -33.67 -15.70 -8.91
N LEU A 154 -33.41 -16.36 -7.79
CA LEU A 154 -33.90 -17.72 -7.57
C LEU A 154 -35.28 -17.64 -6.95
N ALA A 155 -36.27 -18.16 -7.68
CA ALA A 155 -37.63 -18.30 -7.16
C ALA A 155 -37.82 -19.69 -6.55
N LYS A 156 -38.98 -19.92 -5.95
CA LYS A 156 -39.38 -21.26 -5.47
C LYS A 156 -39.49 -22.18 -6.68
N ASP A 157 -39.28 -23.48 -6.46
CA ASP A 157 -39.44 -24.54 -7.46
C ASP A 157 -38.41 -24.52 -8.60
N GLY A 158 -37.25 -23.91 -8.40
CA GLY A 158 -36.17 -23.93 -9.37
C GLY A 158 -36.34 -22.96 -10.56
N ALA A 159 -37.32 -22.08 -10.51
CA ALA A 159 -37.44 -21.02 -11.52
C ALA A 159 -36.33 -19.96 -11.31
N VAL A 160 -35.76 -19.53 -12.41
CA VAL A 160 -34.68 -18.53 -12.47
C VAL A 160 -35.15 -17.36 -13.29
N GLU A 161 -34.97 -16.15 -12.76
CA GLU A 161 -35.20 -14.91 -13.48
C GLU A 161 -33.87 -14.12 -13.54
N LEU A 162 -33.48 -13.71 -14.75
CA LEU A 162 -32.26 -12.96 -15.03
C LEU A 162 -32.59 -11.53 -15.45
N SER A 163 -31.87 -10.54 -14.94
CA SER A 163 -32.08 -9.12 -15.24
C SER A 163 -30.79 -8.31 -15.18
N SER A 164 -30.85 -7.02 -15.52
CA SER A 164 -29.75 -6.04 -15.39
C SER A 164 -28.46 -6.46 -16.07
N PHE A 165 -28.54 -6.83 -17.35
CA PHE A 165 -27.41 -7.33 -18.11
C PHE A 165 -26.45 -6.21 -18.51
N THR A 166 -25.14 -6.43 -18.25
CA THR A 166 -24.07 -5.59 -18.81
C THR A 166 -23.04 -6.43 -19.53
N ARG A 167 -22.42 -5.89 -20.56
CA ARG A 167 -21.28 -6.50 -21.26
C ARG A 167 -20.19 -5.46 -21.43
N ASN A 168 -19.00 -5.76 -20.95
CA ASN A 168 -17.84 -4.86 -20.96
C ASN A 168 -18.12 -3.48 -20.36
N GLY A 169 -18.97 -3.42 -19.31
CA GLY A 169 -19.35 -2.20 -18.61
C GLY A 169 -20.47 -1.40 -19.28
N THR A 170 -20.97 -1.84 -20.44
CA THR A 170 -22.11 -1.21 -21.11
C THR A 170 -23.39 -1.97 -20.76
N GLU A 171 -24.39 -1.26 -20.30
CA GLU A 171 -25.71 -1.82 -20.01
C GLU A 171 -26.40 -2.20 -21.33
N ILE A 172 -26.98 -3.41 -21.36
CA ILE A 172 -27.76 -3.89 -22.50
C ILE A 172 -29.22 -3.68 -22.17
N GLU A 173 -29.85 -2.78 -22.91
CA GLU A 173 -31.31 -2.56 -22.78
C GLU A 173 -32.02 -3.89 -23.04
N ASN A 174 -32.80 -4.32 -22.06
CA ASN A 174 -33.67 -5.48 -22.17
C ASN A 174 -34.99 -5.16 -21.49
N ASP A 175 -36.08 -5.33 -22.21
CA ASP A 175 -37.44 -5.00 -21.77
C ASP A 175 -38.02 -6.03 -20.77
N GLY A 176 -37.26 -6.39 -19.73
CA GLY A 176 -37.80 -7.23 -18.68
C GLY A 176 -36.88 -8.36 -18.20
N PHE A 177 -37.47 -9.27 -17.43
CA PHE A 177 -36.80 -10.44 -16.89
C PHE A 177 -36.75 -11.58 -17.93
N VAL A 178 -35.58 -12.20 -18.08
CA VAL A 178 -35.47 -13.44 -18.84
C VAL A 178 -35.75 -14.60 -17.87
N LYS A 179 -36.77 -15.39 -18.14
CA LYS A 179 -37.18 -16.50 -17.28
C LYS A 179 -36.67 -17.83 -17.83
N GLY A 180 -36.35 -18.73 -16.92
CA GLY A 180 -35.92 -20.09 -17.23
C GLY A 180 -35.95 -20.98 -16.01
N ASN A 181 -35.43 -22.19 -16.14
CA ASN A 181 -35.32 -23.14 -15.04
C ASN A 181 -33.84 -23.52 -14.82
N LEU A 182 -33.56 -24.07 -13.66
CA LEU A 182 -32.25 -24.66 -13.36
C LEU A 182 -31.93 -25.79 -14.34
N ASN A 183 -30.66 -25.93 -14.72
CA ASN A 183 -30.10 -26.86 -15.71
C ASN A 183 -30.57 -26.65 -17.16
N ASP A 184 -31.48 -25.71 -17.43
CA ASP A 184 -31.89 -25.36 -18.78
C ASP A 184 -30.97 -24.26 -19.38
N SER A 185 -30.88 -24.27 -20.72
CA SER A 185 -30.20 -23.18 -21.42
C SER A 185 -31.13 -21.98 -21.60
N ILE A 186 -30.87 -20.94 -20.84
CA ILE A 186 -31.67 -19.71 -20.81
C ILE A 186 -31.08 -18.75 -21.85
N GLN A 187 -31.85 -18.40 -22.87
CA GLN A 187 -31.43 -17.42 -23.88
C GLN A 187 -31.45 -16.02 -23.29
N SER A 188 -30.30 -15.38 -23.18
CA SER A 188 -30.13 -14.04 -22.63
C SER A 188 -29.44 -13.11 -23.63
N PRO A 189 -29.42 -11.78 -23.39
CA PRO A 189 -28.67 -10.83 -24.21
C PRO A 189 -27.16 -11.10 -24.24
N LEU A 190 -26.62 -11.87 -23.28
CA LEU A 190 -25.22 -12.31 -23.22
C LEU A 190 -24.99 -13.64 -23.96
N GLY A 191 -26.03 -14.21 -24.53
CA GLY A 191 -26.03 -15.55 -25.10
C GLY A 191 -26.67 -16.59 -24.17
N PRO A 192 -26.56 -17.88 -24.46
CA PRO A 192 -27.10 -18.95 -23.62
C PRO A 192 -26.39 -18.94 -22.24
N ILE A 193 -27.19 -18.91 -21.19
CA ILE A 193 -26.74 -19.02 -19.79
C ILE A 193 -27.31 -20.30 -19.21
N VAL A 194 -26.49 -21.10 -18.56
CA VAL A 194 -26.90 -22.27 -17.83
C VAL A 194 -26.68 -22.05 -16.34
N VAL A 195 -27.71 -22.22 -15.54
CA VAL A 195 -27.64 -22.10 -14.08
C VAL A 195 -27.74 -23.51 -13.47
N ILE A 196 -26.67 -23.94 -12.86
CA ILE A 196 -26.53 -25.31 -12.32
C ILE A 196 -26.66 -25.24 -10.79
N PRO A 197 -27.59 -25.98 -10.17
CA PRO A 197 -27.71 -26.03 -8.71
C PRO A 197 -26.47 -26.70 -8.08
N SER A 198 -26.02 -26.13 -6.98
CA SER A 198 -24.93 -26.72 -6.19
C SER A 198 -25.47 -27.54 -5.00
N ALA A 199 -24.56 -28.12 -4.21
CA ALA A 199 -24.94 -28.85 -3.00
C ALA A 199 -25.61 -27.96 -1.91
N ALA A 200 -25.43 -26.64 -1.98
CA ALA A 200 -26.06 -25.70 -1.08
C ALA A 200 -27.47 -25.25 -1.54
N TYR A 201 -27.89 -25.68 -2.71
CA TYR A 201 -29.21 -25.35 -3.21
C TYR A 201 -30.31 -26.04 -2.41
N SER A 202 -31.38 -25.30 -2.14
CA SER A 202 -32.60 -25.81 -1.54
C SER A 202 -33.81 -25.18 -2.25
N ASP A 203 -34.84 -25.96 -2.50
CA ASP A 203 -36.10 -25.47 -3.15
C ASP A 203 -36.79 -24.33 -2.39
N LYS A 204 -36.38 -24.09 -1.13
CA LYS A 204 -36.84 -22.97 -0.31
C LYS A 204 -35.98 -21.72 -0.41
N THR A 205 -34.87 -21.79 -1.13
CA THR A 205 -33.91 -20.68 -1.25
C THR A 205 -34.49 -19.67 -2.25
N VAL A 206 -35.00 -18.57 -1.73
CA VAL A 206 -35.34 -17.38 -2.53
C VAL A 206 -34.26 -16.36 -2.25
N SER A 207 -33.44 -16.04 -3.25
CA SER A 207 -32.35 -15.08 -3.09
C SER A 207 -32.02 -14.38 -4.41
N THR A 208 -31.64 -13.13 -4.29
CA THR A 208 -31.03 -12.40 -5.40
C THR A 208 -29.53 -12.59 -5.34
N ILE A 209 -28.95 -13.02 -6.43
CA ILE A 209 -27.51 -13.24 -6.59
C ILE A 209 -27.02 -12.30 -7.68
N TYR A 210 -26.09 -11.44 -7.32
CA TYR A 210 -25.37 -10.58 -8.27
C TYR A 210 -24.22 -11.37 -8.84
N VAL A 211 -24.27 -11.66 -10.11
CA VAL A 211 -23.24 -12.43 -10.84
C VAL A 211 -22.37 -11.45 -11.60
N THR A 212 -21.08 -11.50 -11.35
CA THR A 212 -20.10 -10.68 -12.05
C THR A 212 -19.05 -11.61 -12.66
N ARG A 213 -18.92 -11.63 -13.97
CA ARG A 213 -17.81 -12.26 -14.68
C ARG A 213 -16.82 -11.20 -15.09
N GLN A 214 -15.58 -11.38 -14.71
CA GLN A 214 -14.45 -10.58 -15.15
C GLN A 214 -13.70 -11.31 -16.28
N SER A 215 -12.95 -10.57 -17.12
CA SER A 215 -12.01 -11.22 -18.02
C SER A 215 -10.99 -12.03 -17.21
N LEU A 216 -10.54 -13.15 -17.75
CA LEU A 216 -9.58 -14.04 -17.08
C LEU A 216 -8.29 -13.30 -16.72
N SER A 217 -7.84 -12.38 -17.58
CA SER A 217 -6.68 -11.53 -17.32
C SER A 217 -6.89 -10.55 -16.16
N ALA A 218 -8.06 -9.90 -16.07
CA ALA A 218 -8.38 -9.00 -14.98
C ALA A 218 -8.55 -9.75 -13.65
N ALA A 219 -9.21 -10.90 -13.66
CA ALA A 219 -9.38 -11.74 -12.48
C ALA A 219 -8.02 -12.25 -11.96
N SER A 220 -7.13 -12.72 -12.85
CA SER A 220 -5.78 -13.18 -12.48
C SER A 220 -4.91 -12.04 -11.94
N ALA A 221 -4.94 -10.85 -12.55
CA ALA A 221 -4.25 -9.68 -12.05
C ALA A 221 -4.76 -9.26 -10.67
N GLY A 222 -6.08 -9.28 -10.47
CA GLY A 222 -6.71 -9.00 -9.19
C GLY A 222 -6.36 -10.01 -8.10
N CYS A 223 -6.21 -11.29 -8.44
CA CYS A 223 -5.75 -12.33 -7.51
C CYS A 223 -4.25 -12.18 -7.22
N SER A 224 -3.42 -11.90 -8.23
CA SER A 224 -1.98 -11.67 -8.04
C SER A 224 -1.71 -10.47 -7.11
N ALA A 225 -2.49 -9.39 -7.23
CA ALA A 225 -2.35 -8.22 -6.35
C ALA A 225 -2.68 -8.52 -4.87
N ARG A 226 -3.50 -9.54 -4.60
CA ARG A 226 -3.87 -9.98 -3.25
C ARG A 226 -2.94 -11.06 -2.68
N LEU A 227 -2.07 -11.63 -3.52
CA LEU A 227 -1.07 -12.61 -3.12
C LEU A 227 0.20 -11.90 -2.66
N ASN A 228 0.65 -12.22 -1.46
CA ASN A 228 1.96 -11.82 -0.98
C ASN A 228 2.79 -13.06 -0.66
N ILE A 229 4.02 -13.09 -1.18
CA ILE A 229 4.98 -14.17 -0.97
C ILE A 229 6.20 -13.57 -0.30
N SER A 230 6.57 -14.11 0.85
CA SER A 230 7.70 -13.68 1.64
C SER A 230 8.52 -14.85 2.15
N GLN A 231 9.80 -14.63 2.32
CA GLN A 231 10.72 -15.53 3.00
C GLN A 231 10.95 -15.01 4.41
N ASN A 232 10.84 -15.87 5.41
CA ASN A 232 10.95 -15.46 6.80
C ASN A 232 12.38 -15.13 7.24
N ASP A 233 13.36 -15.80 6.63
CA ASP A 233 14.78 -15.61 6.87
C ASP A 233 15.54 -15.90 5.57
N GLU A 234 16.49 -15.04 5.18
CA GLU A 234 17.30 -15.19 3.94
C GLU A 234 18.06 -16.52 3.87
N LYS A 235 18.33 -17.15 5.01
CA LYS A 235 19.01 -18.45 5.11
C LYS A 235 18.03 -19.63 5.13
N SER A 236 16.74 -19.39 5.15
CA SER A 236 15.70 -20.43 5.23
C SER A 236 15.10 -20.69 3.87
N ASN A 237 14.93 -21.95 3.50
CA ASN A 237 14.21 -22.35 2.29
C ASN A 237 12.67 -22.40 2.51
N ILE A 238 12.18 -21.78 3.59
CA ILE A 238 10.76 -21.72 3.91
C ILE A 238 10.17 -20.41 3.35
N ILE A 239 9.17 -20.57 2.52
CA ILE A 239 8.38 -19.47 1.93
C ILE A 239 7.02 -19.44 2.60
N THR A 240 6.58 -18.25 2.98
CA THR A 240 5.25 -17.98 3.47
C THR A 240 4.43 -17.32 2.36
N LEU A 241 3.35 -18.00 1.97
CA LEU A 241 2.34 -17.51 1.05
C LEU A 241 1.20 -16.91 1.86
N SER A 242 0.76 -15.72 1.53
CA SER A 242 -0.41 -15.10 2.17
C SER A 242 -1.35 -14.54 1.12
N PHE A 243 -2.64 -14.80 1.29
CA PHE A 243 -3.67 -14.32 0.38
C PHE A 243 -4.79 -13.61 1.16
N GLN A 244 -5.20 -12.46 0.64
CA GLN A 244 -6.24 -11.64 1.24
C GLN A 244 -7.54 -11.77 0.48
N ASP A 245 -8.62 -12.16 1.17
CA ASP A 245 -9.94 -12.26 0.57
C ASP A 245 -11.06 -12.03 1.59
N VAL A 246 -12.24 -11.71 1.09
CA VAL A 246 -13.46 -11.60 1.91
C VAL A 246 -14.00 -12.98 2.30
N SER A 247 -13.73 -14.02 1.49
CA SER A 247 -14.06 -15.42 1.80
C SER A 247 -12.82 -16.19 2.26
N THR A 248 -12.89 -16.73 3.47
CA THR A 248 -11.81 -17.54 4.04
C THR A 248 -11.58 -18.81 3.24
N GLN A 249 -12.66 -19.46 2.79
CA GLN A 249 -12.59 -20.68 1.96
C GLN A 249 -11.93 -20.38 0.61
N ARG A 250 -12.34 -19.31 -0.07
CA ARG A 250 -11.74 -18.93 -1.35
C ARG A 250 -10.24 -18.66 -1.22
N ALA A 251 -9.83 -17.98 -0.15
CA ALA A 251 -8.40 -17.72 0.10
C ALA A 251 -7.60 -19.01 0.33
N GLU A 252 -8.17 -19.97 1.06
CA GLU A 252 -7.55 -21.27 1.30
C GLU A 252 -7.45 -22.11 0.01
N ASP A 253 -8.52 -22.11 -0.80
CA ASP A 253 -8.55 -22.83 -2.07
C ASP A 253 -7.55 -22.22 -3.08
N VAL A 254 -7.44 -20.89 -3.13
CA VAL A 254 -6.42 -20.21 -3.97
C VAL A 254 -5.02 -20.65 -3.57
N LEU A 255 -4.69 -20.65 -2.29
CA LEU A 255 -3.36 -21.05 -1.82
C LEU A 255 -3.09 -22.54 -2.07
N ASN A 256 -4.05 -23.42 -1.84
CA ASN A 256 -3.94 -24.85 -2.13
C ASN A 256 -3.72 -25.11 -3.62
N THR A 257 -4.55 -24.48 -4.46
CA THR A 257 -4.47 -24.65 -5.91
C THR A 257 -3.18 -24.05 -6.47
N LEU A 258 -2.72 -22.90 -5.93
CA LEU A 258 -1.45 -22.28 -6.29
C LEU A 258 -0.27 -23.24 -6.06
N ILE A 259 -0.23 -23.89 -4.88
CA ILE A 259 0.80 -24.86 -4.54
C ILE A 259 0.70 -26.10 -5.46
N SER A 260 -0.51 -26.57 -5.77
CA SER A 260 -0.71 -27.71 -6.68
C SER A 260 -0.26 -27.39 -8.09
N VAL A 261 -0.69 -26.26 -8.66
CA VAL A 261 -0.31 -25.81 -10.01
C VAL A 261 1.19 -25.63 -10.13
N TYR A 262 1.81 -24.99 -9.13
CA TYR A 262 3.27 -24.86 -9.10
C TYR A 262 3.97 -26.21 -9.13
N ASN A 263 3.55 -27.15 -8.27
CA ASN A 263 4.15 -28.50 -8.22
C ASN A 263 3.92 -29.28 -9.52
N GLU A 264 2.75 -29.22 -10.09
CA GLU A 264 2.43 -29.87 -11.36
C GLU A 264 3.28 -29.30 -12.52
N ASN A 265 3.45 -27.98 -12.59
CA ASN A 265 4.26 -27.33 -13.60
C ASN A 265 5.75 -27.74 -13.40
N TRP A 266 6.23 -27.72 -12.16
CA TRP A 266 7.59 -28.17 -11.86
C TRP A 266 7.85 -29.62 -12.30
N VAL A 267 6.95 -30.54 -12.01
CA VAL A 267 7.04 -31.94 -12.46
C VAL A 267 6.97 -32.02 -13.97
N ARG A 268 6.09 -31.25 -14.60
CA ARG A 268 5.97 -31.23 -16.09
C ARG A 268 7.27 -30.75 -16.73
N ASP A 269 7.88 -29.68 -16.23
CA ASP A 269 9.13 -29.15 -16.75
C ASP A 269 10.29 -30.13 -16.58
N LYS A 270 10.41 -30.77 -15.41
CA LYS A 270 11.40 -31.81 -15.16
C LYS A 270 11.21 -33.01 -16.09
N ASN A 271 9.98 -33.48 -16.24
CA ASN A 271 9.67 -34.60 -17.13
C ASN A 271 9.97 -34.27 -18.61
N GLN A 272 9.69 -33.04 -19.05
CA GLN A 272 9.99 -32.61 -20.41
C GLN A 272 11.50 -32.62 -20.69
N ILE A 273 12.30 -32.17 -19.74
CA ILE A 273 13.77 -32.26 -19.82
C ILE A 273 14.21 -33.72 -19.86
N ALA A 274 13.68 -34.58 -18.97
CA ALA A 274 14.03 -36.00 -18.93
C ALA A 274 13.65 -36.75 -20.21
N VAL A 275 12.45 -36.47 -20.79
CA VAL A 275 12.02 -37.02 -22.05
C VAL A 275 12.95 -36.58 -23.18
N SER A 276 13.28 -35.32 -23.29
CA SER A 276 14.21 -34.81 -24.32
C SER A 276 15.60 -35.47 -24.19
N THR A 277 16.08 -35.63 -22.95
CA THR A 277 17.35 -36.32 -22.66
C THR A 277 17.29 -37.80 -23.06
N SER A 278 16.17 -38.50 -22.76
CA SER A 278 15.98 -39.91 -23.14
C SER A 278 15.96 -40.10 -24.65
N MET A 279 15.24 -39.24 -25.39
CA MET A 279 15.21 -39.29 -26.86
C MET A 279 16.63 -39.10 -27.43
N PHE A 280 17.38 -38.13 -26.92
CA PHE A 280 18.76 -37.90 -27.32
C PHE A 280 19.66 -39.13 -27.10
N ILE A 281 19.63 -39.69 -25.86
CA ILE A 281 20.47 -40.83 -25.50
C ILE A 281 20.11 -42.05 -26.39
N ASN A 282 18.82 -42.31 -26.63
CA ASN A 282 18.36 -43.42 -27.44
C ASN A 282 18.80 -43.29 -28.92
N GLU A 283 18.67 -42.08 -29.50
CA GLU A 283 19.19 -41.82 -30.84
C GLU A 283 20.67 -42.10 -30.92
N ARG A 284 21.42 -41.71 -29.89
CA ARG A 284 22.85 -41.84 -29.85
C ARG A 284 23.33 -43.27 -29.63
N LEU A 285 22.62 -44.06 -28.81
CA LEU A 285 22.84 -45.47 -28.61
C LEU A 285 22.71 -46.22 -29.97
N GLY A 286 21.68 -45.93 -30.75
CA GLY A 286 21.50 -46.55 -32.07
C GLY A 286 22.66 -46.26 -33.04
N VAL A 287 23.18 -45.02 -33.03
CA VAL A 287 24.34 -44.68 -33.88
C VAL A 287 25.60 -45.42 -33.42
N ILE A 288 25.88 -45.47 -32.11
CA ILE A 288 27.07 -46.15 -31.57
C ILE A 288 26.98 -47.67 -31.77
N GLU A 289 25.79 -48.25 -31.60
CA GLU A 289 25.55 -49.69 -31.88
C GLU A 289 25.86 -50.04 -33.34
N GLY A 290 25.41 -49.23 -34.30
CA GLY A 290 25.76 -49.40 -35.71
C GLY A 290 27.25 -49.23 -35.98
N GLU A 291 27.90 -48.24 -35.34
CA GLU A 291 29.34 -48.02 -35.46
C GLU A 291 30.16 -49.13 -34.80
N LEU A 292 29.71 -49.73 -33.71
CA LEU A 292 30.35 -50.84 -33.02
C LEU A 292 30.26 -52.11 -33.89
N GLY A 293 29.05 -52.37 -34.45
CA GLY A 293 28.88 -53.49 -35.37
C GLY A 293 29.83 -53.42 -36.54
N ASN A 294 30.02 -52.28 -37.18
CA ASN A 294 30.95 -52.12 -38.30
C ASN A 294 32.40 -52.42 -37.86
N VAL A 295 32.81 -51.99 -36.67
CA VAL A 295 34.17 -52.25 -36.14
C VAL A 295 34.34 -53.74 -35.80
N ASP A 296 33.31 -54.39 -35.25
CA ASP A 296 33.30 -55.80 -34.95
C ASP A 296 33.43 -56.65 -36.26
N ASP A 297 32.72 -56.23 -37.34
CA ASP A 297 32.83 -56.84 -38.67
C ASP A 297 34.24 -56.64 -39.26
N ASP A 298 34.81 -55.41 -39.08
CA ASP A 298 36.21 -55.12 -39.49
C ASP A 298 37.20 -56.05 -38.81
N ILE A 299 37.08 -56.22 -37.49
CA ILE A 299 37.96 -57.11 -36.68
C ILE A 299 37.76 -58.54 -37.09
N SER A 300 36.51 -58.98 -37.26
CA SER A 300 36.19 -60.38 -37.70
C SER A 300 36.73 -60.66 -39.04
N SER A 301 36.53 -59.78 -40.05
CA SER A 301 37.01 -59.89 -41.38
C SER A 301 38.55 -59.95 -41.42
N PHE A 302 39.18 -59.05 -40.68
CA PHE A 302 40.67 -59.04 -40.63
C PHE A 302 41.26 -60.26 -39.98
N LYS A 303 40.64 -60.77 -38.88
CA LYS A 303 41.08 -62.02 -38.22
C LYS A 303 40.89 -63.25 -39.08
N SER A 304 39.81 -63.29 -39.89
CA SER A 304 39.54 -64.39 -40.79
C SER A 304 40.48 -64.41 -42.00
N GLU A 305 40.84 -63.24 -42.51
CA GLU A 305 41.72 -63.11 -43.69
C GLU A 305 43.17 -63.40 -43.41
N HIS A 306 43.64 -63.16 -42.14
CA HIS A 306 45.08 -63.16 -41.85
C HIS A 306 45.60 -64.25 -40.91
N LEU A 307 44.78 -65.22 -40.50
CA LEU A 307 45.20 -66.39 -39.65
C LEU A 307 46.39 -66.16 -38.68
N LEU A 308 46.27 -65.28 -37.78
CA LEU A 308 47.37 -64.88 -36.93
C LEU A 308 47.40 -65.68 -35.61
N PRO A 309 48.53 -66.40 -35.31
CA PRO A 309 48.72 -66.99 -33.97
C PRO A 309 49.30 -66.03 -32.96
N ASP A 310 49.05 -66.39 -31.74
CA ASP A 310 49.25 -65.69 -30.45
C ASP A 310 50.70 -65.19 -30.23
N VAL A 311 50.85 -63.90 -30.13
CA VAL A 311 52.14 -63.22 -29.73
C VAL A 311 51.98 -62.60 -28.31
N GLN A 312 51.64 -63.47 -27.41
CA GLN A 312 51.04 -62.98 -26.12
C GLN A 312 52.03 -62.80 -24.95
N ALA A 313 53.22 -63.33 -24.96
CA ALA A 313 54.06 -63.38 -23.75
C ALA A 313 54.95 -62.17 -23.51
N ALA A 314 55.42 -61.46 -24.56
CA ALA A 314 56.31 -60.30 -24.41
C ALA A 314 55.60 -58.95 -24.33
N ALA A 315 54.34 -58.92 -24.72
CA ALA A 315 53.57 -57.70 -24.82
C ALA A 315 52.85 -57.28 -23.52
N ASN A 316 52.70 -58.22 -22.55
CA ASN A 316 51.80 -58.00 -21.41
C ASN A 316 52.23 -56.82 -20.48
N MET A 317 53.50 -56.55 -20.29
CA MET A 317 53.99 -55.48 -19.45
C MET A 317 53.74 -54.08 -20.06
N TYR A 318 54.08 -53.91 -21.34
CA TYR A 318 53.78 -52.67 -22.07
C TYR A 318 52.30 -52.52 -22.41
N MET A 319 51.60 -53.67 -22.49
CA MET A 319 50.14 -53.70 -22.71
C MET A 319 49.38 -53.15 -21.51
N THR A 320 49.84 -53.38 -20.29
CA THR A 320 49.18 -52.83 -19.08
C THR A 320 49.30 -51.31 -19.06
N GLN A 321 50.49 -50.76 -19.28
CA GLN A 321 50.74 -49.33 -19.33
C GLN A 321 49.97 -48.63 -20.49
N ALA A 322 49.92 -49.29 -21.68
CA ALA A 322 49.14 -48.80 -22.80
C ALA A 322 47.63 -48.92 -22.54
N ASN A 323 47.18 -49.95 -21.79
CA ASN A 323 45.76 -50.13 -21.43
C ASN A 323 45.31 -49.09 -20.43
N GLU A 324 46.11 -48.74 -19.44
CA GLU A 324 45.81 -47.65 -18.47
C GLU A 324 45.70 -46.29 -19.18
N ALA A 325 46.72 -45.97 -20.03
CA ALA A 325 46.67 -44.75 -20.83
C ALA A 325 45.44 -44.73 -21.76
N ASN A 326 45.12 -45.87 -22.39
CA ASN A 326 43.96 -46.00 -23.24
C ASN A 326 42.61 -45.92 -22.48
N ALA A 327 42.58 -46.42 -21.23
CA ALA A 327 41.37 -46.28 -20.39
C ALA A 327 41.08 -44.81 -20.11
N ALA A 328 42.13 -44.04 -19.72
CA ALA A 328 42.00 -42.62 -19.49
C ALA A 328 41.63 -41.83 -20.79
N ILE A 329 42.25 -42.18 -21.93
CA ILE A 329 41.89 -41.60 -23.26
C ILE A 329 40.44 -41.85 -23.59
N ARG A 330 39.92 -43.06 -23.31
CA ARG A 330 38.52 -43.40 -23.57
C ARG A 330 37.58 -42.48 -22.81
N GLU A 331 37.84 -42.28 -21.53
CA GLU A 331 37.04 -41.40 -20.70
C GLU A 331 37.04 -39.96 -21.23
N LEU A 332 38.24 -39.42 -21.49
CA LEU A 332 38.37 -38.07 -22.06
C LEU A 332 37.74 -37.93 -23.46
N ASN A 333 37.79 -38.98 -24.31
CA ASN A 333 37.11 -38.98 -25.60
C ASN A 333 35.61 -39.00 -25.48
N ASN A 334 35.04 -39.73 -24.50
CA ASN A 334 33.61 -39.70 -24.22
C ASN A 334 33.15 -38.28 -23.88
N GLN A 335 33.92 -37.62 -22.98
CA GLN A 335 33.60 -36.23 -22.60
C GLN A 335 33.75 -35.27 -23.78
N ALA A 336 34.82 -35.38 -24.56
CA ALA A 336 35.03 -34.57 -25.78
C ALA A 336 33.97 -34.80 -26.83
N TYR A 337 33.48 -36.02 -26.97
CA TYR A 337 32.42 -36.38 -27.88
C TYR A 337 31.09 -35.72 -27.45
N MET A 338 30.73 -35.82 -26.16
CA MET A 338 29.53 -35.19 -25.62
C MET A 338 29.58 -33.67 -25.74
N ALA A 339 30.72 -33.09 -25.48
CA ALA A 339 30.94 -31.65 -25.64
C ALA A 339 30.73 -31.24 -27.12
N ARG A 340 31.27 -31.96 -28.07
CA ARG A 340 31.07 -31.71 -29.50
C ARG A 340 29.61 -31.85 -29.93
N TYR A 341 28.93 -32.87 -29.41
CA TYR A 341 27.52 -33.07 -29.73
C TYR A 341 26.66 -31.91 -29.25
N ILE A 342 26.83 -31.48 -27.97
CA ILE A 342 26.08 -30.34 -27.44
C ILE A 342 26.40 -29.06 -28.21
N LYS A 343 27.67 -28.87 -28.60
CA LYS A 343 28.02 -27.76 -29.49
C LYS A 343 27.27 -27.81 -30.81
N ASN A 344 27.24 -28.97 -31.47
CA ASN A 344 26.52 -29.14 -32.75
C ASN A 344 25.03 -28.93 -32.57
N TYR A 345 24.43 -29.41 -31.47
CA TYR A 345 23.04 -29.20 -31.13
C TYR A 345 22.74 -27.71 -30.91
N LEU A 346 23.60 -27.01 -30.20
CA LEU A 346 23.53 -25.56 -29.99
C LEU A 346 23.71 -24.80 -31.32
N THR A 347 24.53 -25.26 -32.24
CA THR A 347 24.84 -24.55 -33.50
C THR A 347 23.72 -24.75 -34.53
N ASN A 348 22.90 -25.81 -34.40
CA ASN A 348 21.81 -26.09 -35.34
C ASN A 348 20.63 -25.11 -35.07
N GLU A 349 20.29 -24.34 -36.09
CA GLU A 349 19.19 -23.38 -36.08
C GLU A 349 17.82 -24.02 -35.76
N ASN A 350 17.61 -25.27 -36.22
CA ASN A 350 16.37 -25.99 -35.99
C ASN A 350 16.12 -26.32 -34.51
N ASN A 351 17.17 -26.33 -33.71
CA ASN A 351 17.10 -26.61 -32.26
C ASN A 351 17.07 -25.35 -31.38
N LYS A 352 16.92 -24.16 -32.00
CA LYS A 352 17.01 -22.87 -31.30
C LYS A 352 16.05 -22.74 -30.08
N HIS A 353 14.89 -23.42 -30.19
CA HIS A 353 13.86 -23.38 -29.16
C HIS A 353 13.59 -24.75 -28.53
N GLN A 354 14.52 -25.67 -28.65
CA GLN A 354 14.46 -26.99 -28.02
C GLN A 354 15.35 -27.05 -26.79
N LEU A 355 14.92 -27.80 -25.79
CA LEU A 355 15.65 -27.98 -24.56
C LEU A 355 16.96 -28.70 -24.81
N LEU A 356 18.02 -28.25 -24.13
CA LEU A 356 19.31 -28.91 -24.12
C LEU A 356 19.26 -30.12 -23.18
N PRO A 357 19.94 -31.22 -23.53
CA PRO A 357 20.07 -32.38 -22.66
C PRO A 357 20.74 -31.96 -21.34
N ALA A 358 20.00 -32.03 -20.25
CA ALA A 358 20.49 -31.58 -18.91
C ALA A 358 21.56 -32.53 -18.37
N ASN A 359 21.51 -33.82 -18.79
CA ASN A 359 22.44 -34.85 -18.39
C ASN A 359 23.49 -35.08 -19.48
N SER A 360 24.34 -34.07 -19.67
CA SER A 360 25.27 -34.04 -20.82
C SER A 360 26.50 -34.93 -20.67
N GLY A 361 26.76 -35.52 -19.49
CA GLY A 361 27.97 -36.29 -19.24
C GLY A 361 29.29 -35.51 -19.32
N ILE A 362 29.22 -34.18 -19.29
CA ILE A 362 30.39 -33.32 -19.28
C ILE A 362 30.76 -33.05 -17.82
N GLU A 363 31.93 -33.49 -17.39
CA GLU A 363 32.49 -33.26 -16.05
C GLU A 363 32.99 -31.80 -15.85
N ASN A 364 32.10 -30.85 -16.07
CA ASN A 364 32.40 -29.44 -15.82
C ASN A 364 31.22 -28.78 -15.14
N ALA A 365 31.33 -28.57 -13.83
CA ALA A 365 30.25 -27.99 -13.01
C ALA A 365 29.80 -26.64 -13.53
N SER A 366 30.70 -25.81 -14.05
CA SER A 366 30.34 -24.49 -14.61
C SER A 366 29.49 -24.65 -15.89
N LEU A 367 29.86 -25.59 -16.74
CA LEU A 367 29.11 -25.84 -17.98
C LEU A 367 27.73 -26.43 -17.70
N ALA A 368 27.64 -27.34 -16.72
CA ALA A 368 26.37 -27.94 -16.29
C ALA A 368 25.44 -26.88 -15.71
N THR A 369 25.96 -25.93 -14.91
CA THR A 369 25.17 -24.80 -14.41
C THR A 369 24.66 -23.92 -15.55
N GLN A 370 25.52 -23.56 -16.51
CA GLN A 370 25.10 -22.75 -17.67
C GLN A 370 24.04 -23.44 -18.54
N LEU A 371 24.14 -24.75 -18.70
CA LEU A 371 23.14 -25.55 -19.42
C LEU A 371 21.78 -25.55 -18.72
N ASN A 372 21.79 -25.70 -17.41
CA ASN A 372 20.56 -25.65 -16.61
C ASN A 372 19.92 -24.25 -16.62
N GLU A 373 20.75 -23.20 -16.51
CA GLU A 373 20.27 -21.82 -16.60
C GLU A 373 19.62 -21.53 -17.98
N TYR A 374 20.27 -21.99 -19.05
CA TYR A 374 19.73 -21.87 -20.40
C TYR A 374 18.39 -22.58 -20.53
N ASN A 375 18.30 -23.84 -20.07
CA ASN A 375 17.05 -24.62 -20.15
C ASN A 375 15.93 -23.93 -19.33
N THR A 376 16.24 -23.41 -18.14
CA THR A 376 15.28 -22.68 -17.32
C THR A 376 14.77 -21.45 -18.05
N LYS A 377 15.67 -20.66 -18.63
CA LYS A 377 15.30 -19.47 -19.41
C LYS A 377 14.49 -19.81 -20.65
N LEU A 378 14.80 -20.91 -21.29
CA LEU A 378 14.05 -21.38 -22.46
C LEU A 378 12.64 -21.86 -22.11
N LEU A 379 12.47 -22.51 -20.97
CA LEU A 379 11.16 -22.87 -20.43
C LEU A 379 10.32 -21.62 -20.10
N GLU A 380 10.91 -20.63 -19.41
CA GLU A 380 10.28 -19.34 -19.14
C GLU A 380 9.81 -18.67 -20.45
N ARG A 381 10.68 -18.65 -21.46
CA ARG A 381 10.36 -18.09 -22.78
C ARG A 381 9.22 -18.85 -23.47
N ASN A 382 9.24 -20.19 -23.45
CA ASN A 382 8.23 -21.01 -24.07
C ASN A 382 6.87 -20.89 -23.40
N SER A 383 6.86 -20.77 -22.06
CA SER A 383 5.67 -20.43 -21.28
C SER A 383 5.11 -19.07 -21.71
N LEU A 384 5.97 -18.07 -21.84
CA LEU A 384 5.54 -16.72 -22.25
C LEU A 384 4.95 -16.71 -23.67
N VAL A 385 5.53 -17.48 -24.59
CA VAL A 385 5.05 -17.60 -25.99
C VAL A 385 3.72 -18.33 -26.06
N SER A 386 3.47 -19.33 -25.21
CA SER A 386 2.18 -20.04 -25.19
C SER A 386 0.99 -19.12 -24.84
N HIS A 387 1.24 -18.02 -24.17
CA HIS A 387 0.22 -17.06 -23.71
C HIS A 387 0.35 -15.67 -24.36
N SER A 388 1.33 -15.48 -25.26
CA SER A 388 1.65 -14.19 -25.87
C SER A 388 2.13 -14.40 -27.32
N SER A 389 2.12 -13.32 -28.08
CA SER A 389 2.67 -13.34 -29.44
C SER A 389 4.21 -13.34 -29.41
N VAL A 390 4.83 -14.04 -30.34
CA VAL A 390 6.28 -14.02 -30.58
C VAL A 390 6.82 -12.60 -30.84
N LYS A 391 5.94 -11.64 -31.18
CA LYS A 391 6.29 -10.21 -31.37
C LYS A 391 6.33 -9.41 -30.07
N ASN A 392 5.98 -10.00 -28.93
CA ASN A 392 6.02 -9.34 -27.62
C ASN A 392 7.46 -8.83 -27.32
N PRO A 393 7.65 -7.60 -26.89
CA PRO A 393 8.98 -7.06 -26.53
C PRO A 393 9.72 -7.92 -25.50
N LEU A 394 9.03 -8.46 -24.49
CA LEU A 394 9.61 -9.36 -23.49
C LEU A 394 10.11 -10.66 -24.10
N VAL A 395 9.36 -11.24 -25.05
CA VAL A 395 9.81 -12.46 -25.74
C VAL A 395 11.07 -12.17 -26.55
N ARG A 396 11.16 -11.02 -27.21
CA ARG A 396 12.36 -10.62 -27.96
C ARG A 396 13.57 -10.38 -27.06
N GLU A 397 13.35 -9.81 -25.90
CA GLU A 397 14.41 -9.61 -24.90
C GLU A 397 14.93 -10.96 -24.39
N MET A 398 14.02 -11.89 -24.09
CA MET A 398 14.37 -13.24 -23.69
C MET A 398 15.07 -14.00 -24.83
N ASP A 399 14.62 -13.88 -26.08
CA ASP A 399 15.28 -14.48 -27.24
C ASP A 399 16.72 -13.95 -27.39
N LYS A 400 16.94 -12.66 -27.21
CA LYS A 400 18.28 -12.06 -27.21
C LYS A 400 19.14 -12.60 -26.05
N SER A 401 18.60 -12.65 -24.84
CA SER A 401 19.30 -13.23 -23.68
C SER A 401 19.68 -14.70 -23.93
N LEU A 402 18.78 -15.47 -24.50
CA LEU A 402 19.02 -16.89 -24.90
C LEU A 402 20.10 -17.00 -25.97
N ASP A 403 20.15 -16.12 -26.96
CA ASP A 403 21.18 -16.08 -27.99
C ASP A 403 22.57 -15.72 -27.37
N ASP A 404 22.61 -14.79 -26.44
CA ASP A 404 23.82 -14.44 -25.70
C ASP A 404 24.31 -15.61 -24.84
N MET A 405 23.41 -16.27 -24.09
CA MET A 405 23.74 -17.48 -23.31
C MET A 405 24.19 -18.64 -24.22
N ARG A 406 23.56 -18.83 -25.36
CA ARG A 406 23.94 -19.82 -26.35
C ARG A 406 25.37 -19.61 -26.87
N SER A 407 25.71 -18.36 -27.15
CA SER A 407 27.05 -17.97 -27.60
C SER A 407 28.10 -18.21 -26.50
N ALA A 408 27.76 -17.85 -25.24
CA ALA A 408 28.61 -18.10 -24.08
C ALA A 408 28.83 -19.61 -23.83
N LEU A 409 27.75 -20.42 -23.97
CA LEU A 409 27.82 -21.89 -23.88
C LEU A 409 28.75 -22.48 -24.94
N ILE A 410 28.61 -22.05 -26.19
CA ILE A 410 29.46 -22.52 -27.30
C ILE A 410 30.93 -22.20 -26.97
N THR A 411 31.22 -21.00 -26.51
CA THR A 411 32.59 -20.59 -26.15
C THR A 411 33.13 -21.41 -24.97
N SER A 412 32.32 -21.66 -23.93
CA SER A 412 32.68 -22.50 -22.79
C SER A 412 32.95 -23.96 -23.23
N ILE A 413 32.16 -24.50 -24.10
CA ILE A 413 32.37 -25.84 -24.68
C ILE A 413 33.64 -25.90 -25.50
N ASP A 414 33.93 -24.88 -26.32
CA ASP A 414 35.16 -24.80 -27.08
C ASP A 414 36.40 -24.80 -26.21
N ASN A 415 36.40 -24.03 -25.14
CA ASN A 415 37.46 -24.02 -24.16
C ASN A 415 37.67 -25.37 -23.45
N GLN A 416 36.58 -26.04 -23.09
CA GLN A 416 36.59 -27.38 -22.52
C GLN A 416 37.16 -28.40 -23.53
N MET A 417 36.74 -28.33 -24.80
CA MET A 417 37.26 -29.20 -25.84
C MET A 417 38.76 -29.01 -26.09
N VAL A 418 39.27 -27.77 -25.96
CA VAL A 418 40.72 -27.51 -26.07
C VAL A 418 41.47 -28.18 -24.92
N ALA A 419 40.98 -28.06 -23.69
CA ALA A 419 41.57 -28.69 -22.51
C ALA A 419 41.58 -30.22 -22.62
N LEU A 420 40.43 -30.80 -22.97
CA LEU A 420 40.33 -32.28 -23.17
C LEU A 420 41.26 -32.79 -24.24
N ARG A 421 41.38 -32.09 -25.38
CA ARG A 421 42.30 -32.44 -26.45
C ARG A 421 43.78 -32.39 -26.04
N ALA A 422 44.14 -31.41 -25.17
CA ALA A 422 45.49 -31.32 -24.63
C ALA A 422 45.82 -32.52 -23.72
N GLN A 423 44.89 -32.92 -22.85
CA GLN A 423 45.02 -34.11 -22.00
C GLN A 423 45.10 -35.40 -22.81
N ILE A 424 44.25 -35.56 -23.83
CA ILE A 424 44.27 -36.72 -24.75
C ILE A 424 45.64 -36.84 -25.44
N ARG A 425 46.17 -35.73 -26.01
CA ARG A 425 47.48 -35.74 -26.66
C ARG A 425 48.62 -36.17 -25.73
N SER A 426 48.56 -35.73 -24.48
CA SER A 426 49.56 -36.12 -23.47
C SER A 426 49.53 -37.62 -23.18
N LEU A 427 48.30 -38.19 -23.06
CA LEU A 427 48.13 -39.64 -22.84
C LEU A 427 48.46 -40.46 -24.10
N GLU A 428 48.14 -39.93 -25.27
CA GLU A 428 48.53 -40.55 -26.56
C GLU A 428 50.03 -40.62 -26.73
N ALA A 429 50.77 -39.61 -26.30
CA ALA A 429 52.24 -39.64 -26.30
C ALA A 429 52.78 -40.75 -25.37
N ILE A 430 52.22 -40.93 -24.18
CA ILE A 430 52.59 -42.01 -23.25
C ILE A 430 52.24 -43.39 -23.82
N GLY A 431 51.01 -43.56 -24.32
CA GLY A 431 50.56 -44.80 -24.95
C GLY A 431 51.33 -45.15 -26.25
N GLY A 432 51.70 -44.11 -27.04
CA GLY A 432 52.51 -44.25 -28.25
C GLY A 432 53.93 -44.72 -27.94
N GLN A 433 54.55 -44.27 -26.85
CA GLN A 433 55.85 -44.68 -26.35
C GLN A 433 55.82 -46.18 -25.95
N ALA A 434 54.80 -46.59 -25.18
CA ALA A 434 54.58 -47.99 -24.82
C ALA A 434 54.34 -48.89 -26.06
N THR A 435 53.55 -48.41 -27.02
CA THR A 435 53.24 -49.12 -28.27
C THR A 435 54.42 -49.21 -29.22
N SER A 436 55.35 -48.23 -29.24
CA SER A 436 56.59 -48.23 -30.02
C SER A 436 57.53 -49.35 -29.59
N GLN A 437 57.54 -49.70 -28.32
CA GLN A 437 58.29 -50.82 -27.78
C GLN A 437 57.73 -52.21 -28.19
N ILE A 438 56.41 -52.27 -28.42
CA ILE A 438 55.73 -53.48 -28.94
C ILE A 438 55.97 -53.63 -30.44
N ALA A 439 56.29 -52.57 -31.17
CA ALA A 439 56.30 -52.48 -32.63
C ALA A 439 57.59 -53.01 -33.32
N SER A 440 58.28 -53.93 -32.73
CA SER A 440 59.28 -54.75 -33.48
C SER A 440 58.65 -55.87 -34.33
N ASN A 441 57.28 -55.94 -34.41
CA ASN A 441 56.53 -56.94 -35.17
C ASN A 441 55.36 -56.36 -35.98
N PRO A 442 54.90 -57.01 -37.00
CA PRO A 442 54.56 -56.50 -38.36
C PRO A 442 53.29 -55.59 -38.40
N LYS A 443 53.11 -54.89 -39.52
CA LYS A 443 52.02 -53.96 -39.87
C LYS A 443 50.61 -54.46 -39.47
N GLN A 444 50.39 -55.75 -39.42
CA GLN A 444 49.13 -56.41 -39.12
C GLN A 444 48.73 -56.35 -37.67
N SER A 445 49.68 -56.50 -36.71
CA SER A 445 49.42 -56.33 -35.27
C SER A 445 49.10 -54.89 -34.90
N LYS A 446 49.73 -53.93 -35.62
CA LYS A 446 49.44 -52.50 -35.40
C LYS A 446 48.03 -52.09 -35.85
N TYR A 447 47.59 -52.64 -36.95
CA TYR A 447 46.22 -52.42 -37.49
C TYR A 447 45.20 -53.01 -36.51
N LEU A 448 45.31 -54.28 -36.15
CA LEU A 448 44.41 -54.98 -35.25
C LEU A 448 44.30 -54.26 -33.91
N LEU A 449 45.47 -53.85 -33.31
CA LEU A 449 45.50 -53.10 -32.08
C LEU A 449 44.79 -51.71 -32.20
N SER A 450 44.90 -51.10 -33.38
CA SER A 450 44.23 -49.84 -33.67
C SER A 450 42.69 -50.00 -33.72
N VAL A 451 42.22 -51.08 -34.37
CA VAL A 451 40.76 -51.34 -34.50
C VAL A 451 40.21 -51.88 -33.19
N GLU A 452 40.91 -52.74 -32.45
CA GLU A 452 40.54 -53.17 -31.09
C GLU A 452 40.45 -52.00 -30.11
N ARG A 453 41.34 -50.99 -30.27
CA ARG A 453 41.27 -49.75 -29.50
C ARG A 453 40.00 -48.97 -29.83
N GLN A 454 39.66 -48.86 -31.12
CA GLN A 454 38.42 -48.18 -31.54
C GLN A 454 37.18 -48.91 -31.02
N GLN A 455 37.18 -50.26 -31.08
CA GLN A 455 36.15 -51.09 -30.47
C GLN A 455 35.92 -50.77 -28.98
N LYS A 456 37.04 -50.84 -28.21
CA LYS A 456 36.98 -50.57 -26.76
C LYS A 456 36.53 -49.14 -26.43
N VAL A 457 36.92 -48.14 -27.23
CA VAL A 457 36.44 -46.77 -27.08
C VAL A 457 34.91 -46.71 -27.31
N LYS A 458 34.43 -47.33 -28.39
CA LYS A 458 33.01 -47.36 -28.74
C LYS A 458 32.19 -48.17 -27.73
N GLU A 459 32.71 -49.32 -27.27
CA GLU A 459 32.09 -50.15 -26.25
C GLU A 459 31.96 -49.37 -24.91
N SER A 460 33.02 -48.65 -24.48
CA SER A 460 32.98 -47.83 -23.30
C SER A 460 31.99 -46.70 -23.39
N LEU A 461 31.87 -46.07 -24.59
CA LEU A 461 30.89 -45.04 -24.84
C LEU A 461 29.46 -45.61 -24.85
N TYR A 462 29.28 -46.78 -25.40
CA TYR A 462 27.97 -47.49 -25.42
C TYR A 462 27.51 -47.78 -23.98
N LEU A 463 28.40 -48.38 -23.16
CA LEU A 463 28.10 -48.67 -21.75
C LEU A 463 27.84 -47.41 -20.93
N TYR A 464 28.61 -46.34 -21.18
CA TYR A 464 28.38 -45.05 -20.57
C TYR A 464 27.00 -44.46 -20.92
N LEU A 465 26.61 -44.51 -22.20
CA LEU A 465 25.28 -44.03 -22.62
C LEU A 465 24.16 -44.88 -22.04
N LEU A 466 24.33 -46.22 -21.94
CA LEU A 466 23.38 -47.09 -21.27
C LEU A 466 23.21 -46.70 -19.80
N GLN A 467 24.31 -46.48 -19.09
CA GLN A 467 24.29 -46.04 -17.70
C GLN A 467 23.51 -44.69 -17.59
N LYS A 468 23.80 -43.76 -18.49
CA LYS A 468 23.12 -42.47 -18.50
C LYS A 468 21.64 -42.56 -18.83
N ARG A 469 21.25 -43.50 -19.70
CA ARG A 469 19.83 -43.81 -19.96
C ARG A 469 19.13 -44.27 -18.68
N GLU A 470 19.70 -45.28 -17.98
CA GLU A 470 19.14 -45.80 -16.72
C GLU A 470 19.04 -44.73 -15.62
N GLU A 471 20.08 -43.89 -15.48
CA GLU A 471 20.06 -42.76 -14.54
C GLU A 471 18.94 -41.77 -14.88
N ASN A 472 18.72 -41.46 -16.16
CA ASN A 472 17.69 -40.54 -16.60
C ASN A 472 16.26 -41.15 -16.41
N GLU A 473 16.09 -42.44 -16.68
CA GLU A 473 14.82 -43.15 -16.45
C GLU A 473 14.50 -43.23 -14.94
N LEU A 474 15.49 -43.50 -14.10
CA LEU A 474 15.33 -43.43 -12.65
C LEU A 474 14.96 -42.02 -12.18
N SER A 475 15.62 -40.97 -12.69
CA SER A 475 15.29 -39.60 -12.39
C SER A 475 13.88 -39.23 -12.77
N GLN A 476 13.41 -39.69 -13.94
CA GLN A 476 12.03 -39.51 -14.41
C GLN A 476 11.02 -40.24 -13.51
N ALA A 477 11.31 -41.50 -13.15
CA ALA A 477 10.41 -42.31 -12.32
C ALA A 477 10.26 -41.77 -10.89
N PHE A 478 11.30 -41.13 -10.36
CA PHE A 478 11.34 -40.57 -9.01
C PHE A 478 11.15 -39.06 -8.92
N THR A 479 10.64 -38.41 -10.00
CA THR A 479 10.37 -36.98 -9.97
C THR A 479 9.33 -36.66 -8.92
N ALA A 480 9.77 -36.17 -7.76
CA ALA A 480 8.92 -35.74 -6.66
C ALA A 480 8.69 -34.22 -6.72
N TYR A 481 7.66 -33.75 -6.03
CA TYR A 481 7.41 -32.34 -5.88
C TYR A 481 8.58 -31.63 -5.19
N ASN A 482 8.93 -30.45 -5.73
CA ASN A 482 9.98 -29.60 -5.16
C ASN A 482 9.57 -28.98 -3.82
N THR A 483 8.28 -28.96 -3.50
CA THR A 483 7.79 -28.36 -2.26
C THR A 483 7.35 -29.42 -1.25
N ARG A 484 7.49 -29.06 0.03
CA ARG A 484 6.85 -29.73 1.15
C ARG A 484 5.99 -28.73 1.90
N ILE A 485 4.72 -28.99 2.03
CA ILE A 485 3.82 -28.17 2.85
C ILE A 485 4.19 -28.34 4.32
N ILE A 486 4.60 -27.26 4.97
CA ILE A 486 4.87 -27.19 6.42
C ILE A 486 3.57 -26.86 7.15
N THR A 487 2.92 -25.78 6.69
CA THR A 487 1.62 -25.35 7.23
C THR A 487 0.62 -25.28 6.10
N LYS A 488 -0.48 -26.04 6.23
CA LYS A 488 -1.59 -25.97 5.27
C LYS A 488 -2.21 -24.56 5.27
N PRO A 489 -2.81 -24.12 4.14
CA PRO A 489 -3.56 -22.88 4.12
C PRO A 489 -4.56 -22.78 5.25
N GLY A 490 -4.47 -21.70 6.01
CA GLY A 490 -5.32 -21.46 7.18
C GLY A 490 -5.01 -20.10 7.80
N GLY A 491 -5.67 -19.78 8.89
CA GLY A 491 -5.43 -18.51 9.60
C GLY A 491 -6.53 -18.15 10.59
N SER A 492 -6.44 -16.96 11.16
CA SER A 492 -7.40 -16.47 12.14
C SER A 492 -8.76 -16.19 11.51
N MET A 493 -9.84 -16.52 12.24
CA MET A 493 -11.20 -16.09 11.88
C MET A 493 -11.45 -14.59 12.17
N ILE A 494 -10.48 -13.90 12.75
CA ILE A 494 -10.56 -12.46 13.00
C ILE A 494 -10.19 -11.73 11.71
N PRO A 495 -11.03 -10.81 11.19
CA PRO A 495 -10.72 -10.05 9.99
C PRO A 495 -9.51 -9.14 10.23
N THR A 496 -8.64 -9.07 9.24
CA THR A 496 -7.43 -8.24 9.28
C THR A 496 -7.73 -6.80 8.84
N ALA A 497 -8.71 -6.63 7.95
CA ALA A 497 -9.17 -5.32 7.49
C ALA A 497 -10.73 -5.30 7.44
N PRO A 498 -11.32 -4.13 7.64
CA PRO A 498 -10.74 -2.89 8.11
C PRO A 498 -10.32 -2.97 9.60
N VAL A 499 -9.21 -2.34 9.95
CA VAL A 499 -8.72 -2.31 11.35
C VAL A 499 -9.58 -1.34 12.15
N LYS A 500 -10.59 -1.88 12.84
CA LYS A 500 -11.60 -1.10 13.60
C LYS A 500 -10.95 -0.11 14.55
N LYS A 501 -9.92 -0.52 15.28
CA LYS A 501 -9.20 0.32 16.24
C LYS A 501 -8.61 1.58 15.58
N ASN A 502 -7.96 1.43 14.41
CA ASN A 502 -7.34 2.55 13.72
C ASN A 502 -8.39 3.53 13.17
N ILE A 503 -9.49 3.00 12.61
CA ILE A 503 -10.57 3.84 12.08
C ILE A 503 -11.22 4.65 13.19
N PHE A 504 -11.53 4.03 14.35
CA PHE A 504 -12.06 4.75 15.50
C PHE A 504 -11.06 5.74 16.09
N LEU A 505 -9.77 5.41 16.09
CA LEU A 505 -8.72 6.32 16.55
C LEU A 505 -8.62 7.57 15.65
N VAL A 506 -8.65 7.39 14.33
CA VAL A 506 -8.65 8.50 13.36
C VAL A 506 -9.93 9.33 13.49
N ALA A 507 -11.08 8.68 13.61
CA ALA A 507 -12.36 9.37 13.81
C ALA A 507 -12.39 10.17 15.12
N PHE A 508 -11.85 9.62 16.19
CA PHE A 508 -11.71 10.29 17.48
C PHE A 508 -10.78 11.52 17.39
N ALA A 509 -9.62 11.35 16.76
CA ALA A 509 -8.67 12.44 16.56
C ALA A 509 -9.29 13.58 15.72
N LEU A 510 -9.97 13.25 14.61
CA LEU A 510 -10.68 14.23 13.78
C LEU A 510 -11.84 14.87 14.54
N GLY A 511 -12.59 14.11 15.35
CA GLY A 511 -13.68 14.60 16.17
C GLY A 511 -13.23 15.66 17.19
N ILE A 512 -11.98 15.60 17.66
CA ILE A 512 -11.38 16.60 18.53
C ILE A 512 -10.76 17.74 17.72
N LEU A 513 -10.03 17.42 16.65
CA LEU A 513 -9.27 18.40 15.87
C LEU A 513 -10.19 19.43 15.17
N ILE A 514 -11.29 18.98 14.57
CA ILE A 514 -12.21 19.84 13.83
C ILE A 514 -12.76 20.98 14.71
N PRO A 515 -13.32 20.73 15.91
CA PRO A 515 -13.80 21.80 16.78
C PRO A 515 -12.67 22.74 17.25
N VAL A 516 -11.47 22.21 17.53
CA VAL A 516 -10.30 23.03 17.89
C VAL A 516 -9.99 24.04 16.79
N VAL A 517 -9.90 23.56 15.53
CA VAL A 517 -9.63 24.42 14.38
C VAL A 517 -10.74 25.46 14.20
N ILE A 518 -12.01 25.06 14.32
CA ILE A 518 -13.14 25.99 14.19
C ILE A 518 -13.12 27.05 15.32
N VAL A 519 -12.85 26.64 16.56
CA VAL A 519 -12.75 27.55 17.69
C VAL A 519 -11.58 28.51 17.48
N PHE A 520 -10.43 28.01 17.07
CA PHE A 520 -9.23 28.80 16.79
C PHE A 520 -9.48 29.82 15.67
N MET A 521 -10.04 29.39 14.53
CA MET A 521 -10.37 30.29 13.41
C MET A 521 -11.37 31.37 13.82
N ARG A 522 -12.46 30.96 14.52
CA ARG A 522 -13.48 31.90 14.98
C ARG A 522 -12.92 32.91 15.97
N GLU A 523 -11.97 32.51 16.79
CA GLU A 523 -11.36 33.38 17.78
C GLU A 523 -10.33 34.33 17.16
N ASN A 524 -9.56 33.87 16.18
CA ASN A 524 -8.66 34.75 15.41
C ASN A 524 -9.40 35.77 14.55
N MET A 525 -10.63 35.43 14.11
CA MET A 525 -11.49 36.35 13.36
C MET A 525 -12.28 37.31 14.29
N ASN A 526 -12.14 37.15 15.61
CA ASN A 526 -12.87 37.96 16.57
C ASN A 526 -12.11 39.27 16.81
N THR A 527 -12.61 40.36 16.26
CA THR A 527 -12.02 41.70 16.35
C THR A 527 -12.45 42.49 17.62
N ARG A 528 -13.14 41.84 18.57
CA ARG A 528 -13.60 42.50 19.79
C ARG A 528 -12.51 42.52 20.85
N VAL A 529 -12.39 43.67 21.54
CA VAL A 529 -11.51 43.80 22.70
C VAL A 529 -12.00 42.89 23.82
N ARG A 530 -11.12 42.07 24.38
CA ARG A 530 -11.43 41.07 25.43
C ARG A 530 -10.91 41.46 26.80
N GLY A 531 -9.91 42.29 26.83
CA GLY A 531 -9.32 42.71 28.10
C GLY A 531 -8.15 43.65 27.89
N ARG A 532 -7.44 43.93 28.97
CA ARG A 532 -6.31 44.85 29.01
C ARG A 532 -5.22 44.56 28.02
N LYS A 533 -4.90 43.28 27.83
CA LYS A 533 -3.83 42.84 26.91
C LYS A 533 -4.06 43.29 25.43
N ASP A 534 -5.31 43.33 25.00
CA ASP A 534 -5.68 43.74 23.64
C ASP A 534 -5.43 45.25 23.42
N LEU A 535 -5.23 46.01 24.50
CA LEU A 535 -5.02 47.47 24.53
C LEU A 535 -3.58 47.88 24.85
N GLU A 536 -2.71 46.95 25.22
CA GLU A 536 -1.31 47.24 25.59
C GLU A 536 -0.47 47.85 24.47
N GLY A 537 -0.87 47.63 23.21
CA GLY A 537 -0.23 48.19 22.00
C GLY A 537 -0.65 49.64 21.69
N LEU A 538 -1.65 50.18 22.37
CA LEU A 538 -2.13 51.55 22.13
C LEU A 538 -1.27 52.58 22.87
N SER A 539 -1.06 53.71 22.22
CA SER A 539 -0.34 54.85 22.83
C SER A 539 -1.11 55.57 24.00
N VAL A 540 -2.32 55.09 24.27
CA VAL A 540 -3.22 55.67 25.26
C VAL A 540 -3.15 54.84 26.54
N PRO A 541 -3.01 55.49 27.74
CA PRO A 541 -2.93 54.76 29.00
C PRO A 541 -4.25 54.06 29.32
N PHE A 542 -4.14 52.81 29.75
CA PHE A 542 -5.30 52.02 30.24
C PHE A 542 -5.63 52.43 31.66
N ILE A 543 -6.85 52.96 31.87
CA ILE A 543 -7.28 53.46 33.17
C ILE A 543 -7.96 52.38 34.02
N GLY A 544 -8.70 51.52 33.39
CA GLY A 544 -9.41 50.43 34.10
C GLY A 544 -10.45 49.73 33.21
N GLU A 545 -11.00 48.67 33.75
CA GLU A 545 -12.10 47.90 33.15
C GLU A 545 -13.26 47.79 34.11
N ILE A 546 -14.46 47.85 33.58
CA ILE A 546 -15.70 47.72 34.35
C ILE A 546 -16.37 46.40 33.96
N PRO A 547 -16.67 45.53 34.90
CA PRO A 547 -17.32 44.26 34.60
C PRO A 547 -18.72 44.48 34.06
N LEU A 548 -19.14 43.62 33.13
CA LEU A 548 -20.47 43.65 32.55
C LEU A 548 -21.50 43.30 33.64
N SER A 549 -22.41 44.22 33.97
CA SER A 549 -23.51 43.96 34.88
C SER A 549 -24.56 43.10 34.21
N ILE A 550 -24.50 41.77 34.37
CA ILE A 550 -25.54 40.85 33.94
C ILE A 550 -26.61 40.77 35.03
N ARG A 551 -27.49 41.73 35.09
CA ARG A 551 -28.75 41.54 35.82
C ARG A 551 -29.67 40.70 34.89
N GLY A 552 -30.04 39.53 35.35
CA GLY A 552 -30.77 38.42 34.79
C GLY A 552 -31.59 38.67 33.51
N LYS A 553 -31.81 37.61 32.74
CA LYS A 553 -32.50 37.53 31.43
C LYS A 553 -33.96 38.08 31.38
N LYS A 554 -34.43 38.83 32.36
CA LYS A 554 -35.74 39.52 32.33
C LYS A 554 -35.52 40.92 31.76
N ARG A 555 -36.23 41.23 30.67
CA ARG A 555 -36.37 42.61 30.13
C ARG A 555 -36.63 43.56 31.28
N VAL A 556 -35.60 44.35 31.66
CA VAL A 556 -35.70 45.41 32.66
C VAL A 556 -36.67 46.43 32.10
N LYS A 557 -37.70 46.78 32.86
CA LYS A 557 -38.60 47.88 32.52
C LYS A 557 -37.77 49.15 32.36
N SER A 558 -38.09 50.00 31.41
CA SER A 558 -37.31 51.17 31.00
C SER A 558 -36.87 52.14 32.13
N HIS A 559 -37.53 52.13 33.26
CA HIS A 559 -37.16 52.95 34.41
C HIS A 559 -35.98 52.45 35.25
N GLU A 560 -35.58 51.17 35.15
CA GLU A 560 -34.42 50.62 35.90
C GLU A 560 -33.11 50.72 35.09
N ALA A 561 -33.17 51.14 33.84
CA ALA A 561 -32.03 51.18 32.94
C ALA A 561 -31.05 52.34 33.27
N HIS A 562 -31.51 53.40 33.92
CA HIS A 562 -30.72 54.58 34.22
C HIS A 562 -30.53 54.76 35.75
N THR A 563 -29.78 53.84 36.35
CA THR A 563 -29.53 53.83 37.78
C THR A 563 -28.05 53.94 38.07
N ILE A 564 -27.65 54.82 38.98
CA ILE A 564 -26.29 54.89 39.50
C ILE A 564 -26.09 53.67 40.42
N VAL A 565 -25.12 52.83 40.09
CA VAL A 565 -24.83 51.58 40.83
C VAL A 565 -23.83 51.81 41.95
N VAL A 566 -23.01 52.86 41.87
CA VAL A 566 -22.03 53.24 42.89
C VAL A 566 -22.78 53.81 44.08
N LYS A 567 -22.59 53.20 45.27
CA LYS A 567 -23.19 53.60 46.53
C LYS A 567 -22.16 53.63 47.65
N GLU A 568 -22.34 54.57 48.57
CA GLU A 568 -21.49 54.66 49.73
C GLU A 568 -21.57 53.42 50.62
N GLY A 569 -20.42 52.90 51.06
CA GLY A 569 -20.33 51.70 51.92
C GLY A 569 -20.52 50.37 51.20
N ASN A 570 -20.91 50.33 49.95
CA ASN A 570 -21.10 49.08 49.17
C ASN A 570 -19.74 48.55 48.69
N ARG A 571 -19.54 47.20 48.79
CA ARG A 571 -18.29 46.47 48.37
C ARG A 571 -18.51 45.48 47.32
N ASP A 572 -19.51 45.66 46.46
CA ASP A 572 -19.71 44.80 45.31
C ASP A 572 -18.61 45.02 44.23
N ILE A 573 -18.51 44.07 43.30
CA ILE A 573 -17.49 44.10 42.25
C ILE A 573 -17.56 45.38 41.40
N MET A 574 -18.78 45.94 41.20
CA MET A 574 -19.00 47.18 40.43
C MET A 574 -18.47 48.38 41.18
N ASN A 575 -18.79 48.51 42.46
CA ASN A 575 -18.30 49.59 43.30
C ASN A 575 -16.77 49.58 43.40
N GLU A 576 -16.18 48.36 43.53
CA GLU A 576 -14.74 48.23 43.58
C GLU A 576 -14.08 48.62 42.23
N ALA A 577 -14.66 48.18 41.08
CA ALA A 577 -14.16 48.57 39.77
C ALA A 577 -14.19 50.10 39.57
N PHE A 578 -15.26 50.79 39.98
CA PHE A 578 -15.33 52.24 39.91
C PHE A 578 -14.40 52.93 40.92
N ARG A 579 -14.11 52.31 42.05
CA ARG A 579 -13.12 52.81 43.00
C ARG A 579 -11.71 52.77 42.45
N VAL A 580 -11.34 51.64 41.80
CA VAL A 580 -10.06 51.47 41.11
C VAL A 580 -9.94 52.48 39.97
N LEU A 581 -11.00 52.56 39.11
CA LEU A 581 -11.05 53.50 37.99
C LEU A 581 -10.87 54.97 38.48
N ARG A 582 -11.58 55.38 39.51
CA ARG A 582 -11.42 56.69 40.13
C ARG A 582 -9.99 56.95 40.62
N THR A 583 -9.40 55.97 41.31
CA THR A 583 -8.05 56.09 41.83
C THR A 583 -7.03 56.28 40.69
N ASN A 584 -7.16 55.50 39.68
CA ASN A 584 -6.28 55.59 38.48
C ASN A 584 -6.47 56.95 37.77
N LEU A 585 -7.71 57.42 37.67
CA LEU A 585 -8.04 58.72 37.08
C LEU A 585 -7.44 59.85 37.90
N GLU A 586 -7.56 59.82 39.26
CA GLU A 586 -6.96 60.80 40.18
C GLU A 586 -5.43 60.79 40.00
N PHE A 587 -4.78 59.70 39.85
CA PHE A 587 -3.32 59.61 39.58
C PHE A 587 -2.92 60.27 38.30
N MET A 588 -3.75 60.12 37.27
CA MET A 588 -3.45 60.66 35.90
C MET A 588 -3.63 62.21 35.89
N ILE A 589 -4.61 62.71 36.56
CA ILE A 589 -4.94 64.15 36.54
C ILE A 589 -3.89 64.95 37.31
N GLY A 590 -3.20 64.38 38.33
CA GLY A 590 -2.23 65.08 39.17
C GLY A 590 -2.87 65.90 40.33
N LYS A 591 -2.04 66.39 41.25
CA LYS A 591 -2.52 67.04 42.46
C LYS A 591 -2.57 68.57 42.38
N ASP A 592 -2.04 69.15 41.32
CA ASP A 592 -1.71 70.58 41.32
C ASP A 592 -2.71 71.53 40.62
N GLN A 593 -3.87 71.02 40.19
CA GLN A 593 -4.91 71.82 39.52
C GLN A 593 -6.15 71.98 40.38
N SER A 594 -6.68 73.23 40.50
CA SER A 594 -7.85 73.55 41.23
C SER A 594 -9.16 73.06 40.69
N SER A 595 -9.21 72.83 39.36
CA SER A 595 -10.31 72.20 38.63
C SER A 595 -9.82 71.45 37.41
N ASN A 596 -10.50 70.35 37.05
CA ASN A 596 -10.16 69.53 35.88
C ASN A 596 -11.42 69.25 35.09
N VAL A 597 -11.31 69.35 33.75
CA VAL A 597 -12.39 69.02 32.86
C VAL A 597 -12.09 67.65 32.28
N ILE A 598 -13.03 66.69 32.36
CA ILE A 598 -12.91 65.34 31.86
C ILE A 598 -13.99 65.13 30.80
N VAL A 599 -13.58 64.83 29.58
CA VAL A 599 -14.51 64.49 28.50
C VAL A 599 -14.58 62.97 28.33
N VAL A 600 -15.79 62.42 28.40
CA VAL A 600 -16.02 61.01 28.22
C VAL A 600 -16.70 60.77 26.84
N THR A 601 -15.99 60.10 25.97
CA THR A 601 -16.49 59.83 24.61
C THR A 601 -16.34 58.37 24.25
N SER A 602 -17.02 57.93 23.21
CA SER A 602 -16.86 56.59 22.61
C SER A 602 -17.25 56.61 21.14
N PHE A 603 -16.74 55.66 20.39
CA PHE A 603 -17.01 55.56 18.97
C PHE A 603 -18.47 55.16 18.66
N ASN A 604 -19.03 54.22 19.41
CA ASN A 604 -20.38 53.69 19.14
C ASN A 604 -21.42 54.21 20.16
N PRO A 605 -22.66 54.47 19.72
CA PRO A 605 -23.79 54.65 20.63
C PRO A 605 -24.04 53.37 21.43
N GLY A 606 -24.48 53.50 22.69
CA GLY A 606 -24.71 52.35 23.58
C GLY A 606 -23.46 51.72 24.19
N SER A 607 -22.27 52.29 24.03
CA SER A 607 -21.02 51.81 24.63
C SER A 607 -20.93 51.98 26.16
N GLY A 608 -21.91 52.63 26.77
CA GLY A 608 -21.97 52.85 28.22
C GLY A 608 -21.37 54.18 28.70
N LYS A 609 -21.11 55.16 27.83
CA LYS A 609 -20.58 56.47 28.17
C LYS A 609 -21.29 57.09 29.38
N SER A 610 -22.62 57.32 29.27
CA SER A 610 -23.42 57.94 30.29
C SER A 610 -23.43 57.13 31.60
N PHE A 611 -23.46 55.79 31.50
CA PHE A 611 -23.30 54.90 32.67
C PHE A 611 -21.96 55.11 33.36
N LEU A 612 -20.89 55.11 32.56
CA LEU A 612 -19.53 55.31 33.09
C LEU A 612 -19.40 56.70 33.75
N THR A 613 -19.84 57.78 33.06
CA THR A 613 -19.75 59.15 33.54
C THR A 613 -20.49 59.33 34.83
N MET A 614 -21.72 58.89 34.94
CA MET A 614 -22.56 59.07 36.14
C MET A 614 -21.99 58.31 37.35
N ASN A 615 -21.49 57.11 37.12
CA ASN A 615 -20.93 56.30 38.21
C ASN A 615 -19.52 56.77 38.65
N ILE A 616 -18.67 57.26 37.74
CA ILE A 616 -17.40 57.88 38.11
C ILE A 616 -17.63 59.17 38.91
N ALA A 617 -18.54 59.99 38.39
CA ALA A 617 -18.89 61.26 39.06
C ALA A 617 -19.42 61.01 40.49
N MET A 618 -20.30 60.04 40.66
CA MET A 618 -20.77 59.60 41.95
C MET A 618 -19.63 59.04 42.82
N SER A 619 -18.75 58.26 42.27
CA SER A 619 -17.60 57.71 42.98
C SER A 619 -16.63 58.81 43.51
N LEU A 620 -16.47 59.91 42.73
CA LEU A 620 -15.71 61.12 43.16
C LEU A 620 -16.46 61.90 44.21
N ALA A 621 -17.77 62.10 44.07
CA ALA A 621 -18.59 62.82 44.99
C ALA A 621 -18.67 62.20 46.42
N ILE A 622 -18.72 60.83 46.45
CA ILE A 622 -18.64 60.05 47.69
C ILE A 622 -17.33 60.35 48.47
N LYS A 623 -16.28 60.76 47.78
CA LYS A 623 -14.98 61.13 48.34
C LYS A 623 -14.93 62.67 48.73
N ASN A 624 -16.06 63.31 48.75
CA ASN A 624 -16.20 64.72 48.99
C ASN A 624 -15.52 65.65 47.97
N LYS A 625 -15.28 65.18 46.76
CA LYS A 625 -14.90 66.02 45.64
C LYS A 625 -16.14 66.70 45.07
N LYS A 626 -16.08 68.03 44.83
CA LYS A 626 -17.13 68.75 44.14
C LYS A 626 -17.08 68.34 42.65
N VAL A 627 -18.14 67.69 42.16
CA VAL A 627 -18.25 67.20 40.79
C VAL A 627 -19.46 67.79 40.13
N LEU A 628 -19.24 68.38 38.97
CA LEU A 628 -20.31 68.83 38.10
C LEU A 628 -20.30 67.94 36.82
N VAL A 629 -21.38 67.26 36.60
CA VAL A 629 -21.56 66.48 35.30
C VAL A 629 -22.35 67.35 34.34
N ILE A 630 -21.84 67.55 33.18
CA ILE A 630 -22.52 68.24 32.06
C ILE A 630 -22.92 67.23 31.01
N ASP A 631 -24.22 67.11 30.74
CA ASP A 631 -24.69 66.25 29.65
C ASP A 631 -24.55 66.97 28.29
N GLY A 632 -23.47 66.69 27.60
CA GLY A 632 -23.18 67.26 26.29
C GLY A 632 -23.89 66.52 25.10
N ASP A 633 -24.59 65.43 25.37
CA ASP A 633 -25.37 64.71 24.35
C ASP A 633 -26.72 65.40 24.12
N LEU A 634 -26.70 66.57 23.49
CA LEU A 634 -27.91 67.37 23.21
C LEU A 634 -28.91 66.66 22.27
N ARG A 635 -28.51 65.54 21.69
CA ARG A 635 -29.41 64.74 20.81
C ARG A 635 -30.25 63.71 21.54
N HIS A 636 -29.63 63.02 22.51
CA HIS A 636 -30.26 61.85 23.15
C HIS A 636 -30.52 62.08 24.63
N ALA A 637 -29.85 63.08 25.22
CA ALA A 637 -29.95 63.43 26.65
C ALA A 637 -29.77 62.17 27.57
N SER A 638 -28.85 61.30 27.20
CA SER A 638 -28.72 59.95 27.78
C SER A 638 -28.29 59.97 29.24
N ALA A 639 -27.47 60.97 29.65
CA ALA A 639 -27.08 61.14 31.04
C ALA A 639 -28.18 61.88 31.84
N SER A 640 -28.94 62.77 31.23
CA SER A 640 -30.08 63.47 31.84
C SER A 640 -31.16 62.52 32.31
N ALA A 641 -31.33 61.37 31.69
CA ALA A 641 -32.26 60.31 32.08
C ALA A 641 -32.02 59.76 33.51
N TYR A 642 -30.76 59.84 34.04
CA TYR A 642 -30.43 59.44 35.41
C TYR A 642 -30.98 60.32 36.47
N ILE A 643 -31.37 61.58 36.11
CA ILE A 643 -31.93 62.55 37.00
C ILE A 643 -33.36 62.97 36.62
N HIS A 644 -34.10 62.07 35.95
CA HIS A 644 -35.48 62.20 35.47
C HIS A 644 -35.70 63.28 34.38
N SER A 645 -34.65 63.60 33.63
CA SER A 645 -34.69 64.50 32.45
C SER A 645 -35.42 65.83 32.74
N PRO A 646 -34.85 66.69 33.51
CA PRO A 646 -35.41 68.01 33.80
C PRO A 646 -35.66 68.81 32.54
N GLU A 647 -36.73 69.59 32.45
CA GLU A 647 -37.15 70.36 31.28
C GLU A 647 -36.23 71.58 31.00
N VAL A 648 -35.54 72.07 31.98
CA VAL A 648 -34.59 73.19 31.87
C VAL A 648 -33.18 72.70 32.06
N GLY A 649 -32.27 73.03 31.13
CA GLY A 649 -30.90 72.56 31.15
C GLY A 649 -29.98 73.36 30.25
N LEU A 650 -28.86 72.65 29.80
CA LEU A 650 -27.81 73.27 29.05
C LEU A 650 -28.31 73.85 27.70
N SER A 651 -29.21 73.20 26.99
CA SER A 651 -29.75 73.72 25.77
C SER A 651 -30.53 75.02 25.92
N ASN A 652 -31.23 75.15 27.06
CA ASN A 652 -32.00 76.40 27.40
C ASN A 652 -31.06 77.54 27.75
N TYR A 653 -29.95 77.23 28.42
CA TYR A 653 -28.89 78.18 28.74
C TYR A 653 -28.13 78.68 27.52
N LEU A 654 -27.68 77.75 26.68
CA LEU A 654 -26.99 78.09 25.41
C LEU A 654 -27.91 78.79 24.43
N GLY A 655 -29.20 78.46 24.41
CA GLY A 655 -30.24 79.14 23.60
C GLY A 655 -30.70 80.47 24.13
N GLY A 656 -30.15 80.98 25.25
CA GLY A 656 -30.46 82.28 25.82
C GLY A 656 -31.85 82.34 26.51
N GLN A 657 -32.45 81.21 26.81
CA GLN A 657 -33.73 81.15 27.52
C GLN A 657 -33.55 81.27 29.03
N VAL A 658 -32.35 81.03 29.57
CA VAL A 658 -31.93 81.14 30.93
C VAL A 658 -30.62 81.89 30.95
N ASP A 659 -30.51 82.95 31.79
CA ASP A 659 -29.33 83.79 31.82
C ASP A 659 -28.29 83.38 32.88
N LYS A 660 -28.70 82.65 33.92
CA LYS A 660 -27.82 82.23 34.99
C LYS A 660 -27.53 80.73 34.98
N LEU A 661 -26.29 80.34 34.93
CA LEU A 661 -25.86 78.97 34.99
C LEU A 661 -26.33 78.27 36.30
N SER A 662 -26.45 78.99 37.42
CA SER A 662 -26.93 78.44 38.68
C SER A 662 -28.35 77.87 38.61
N ASP A 663 -29.20 78.33 37.65
CA ASP A 663 -30.60 77.95 37.58
C ASP A 663 -30.81 76.64 36.85
N ILE A 664 -29.80 76.17 36.15
CA ILE A 664 -29.83 74.89 35.41
C ILE A 664 -29.03 73.78 36.14
N ILE A 665 -28.36 74.11 37.25
CA ILE A 665 -27.60 73.13 38.04
C ILE A 665 -28.55 72.39 38.98
N VAL A 666 -28.61 71.09 38.81
CA VAL A 666 -29.34 70.18 39.73
C VAL A 666 -28.36 69.52 40.67
N THR A 667 -28.49 69.76 41.98
CA THR A 667 -27.61 69.12 42.99
C THR A 667 -28.36 68.00 43.67
N ASP A 668 -27.65 66.84 43.81
CA ASP A 668 -28.23 65.66 44.47
C ASP A 668 -28.43 65.95 45.99
N LYS A 669 -29.65 65.67 46.48
CA LYS A 669 -29.98 65.88 47.88
C LYS A 669 -29.23 65.02 48.90
N GLN A 670 -28.84 63.79 48.43
CA GLN A 670 -28.10 62.80 49.23
C GLN A 670 -26.60 63.08 49.24
N HIS A 671 -26.08 63.55 48.10
CA HIS A 671 -24.67 63.85 47.91
C HIS A 671 -24.48 65.30 47.43
N PRO A 672 -24.39 66.29 48.32
CA PRO A 672 -24.27 67.71 47.94
C PRO A 672 -23.03 68.05 47.09
N SER A 673 -22.05 67.18 47.08
CA SER A 673 -20.85 67.29 46.25
C SER A 673 -21.06 66.87 44.82
N PHE A 674 -22.24 66.32 44.49
CA PHE A 674 -22.62 65.89 43.16
C PHE A 674 -23.65 66.84 42.54
N SER A 675 -23.26 67.54 41.53
CA SER A 675 -24.12 68.41 40.75
C SER A 675 -24.19 68.01 39.30
N PHE A 676 -25.26 68.32 38.63
CA PHE A 676 -25.55 67.92 37.27
C PHE A 676 -26.17 69.03 36.46
N ILE A 677 -25.73 69.23 35.20
CA ILE A 677 -26.37 70.07 34.22
C ILE A 677 -27.04 69.18 33.21
N PRO A 678 -28.39 69.07 33.25
CA PRO A 678 -29.12 68.25 32.20
C PRO A 678 -29.11 68.95 30.86
N VAL A 679 -29.46 68.20 29.85
CA VAL A 679 -29.68 68.77 28.49
C VAL A 679 -30.79 69.80 28.47
N GLY A 680 -31.85 69.58 29.23
CA GLY A 680 -33.09 70.34 29.15
C GLY A 680 -33.91 69.95 27.92
N THR A 681 -34.55 70.93 27.29
CA THR A 681 -35.33 70.72 26.07
C THR A 681 -34.38 70.32 24.92
N ILE A 682 -34.63 69.19 24.25
CA ILE A 682 -33.79 68.74 23.11
C ILE A 682 -33.94 69.76 21.96
N PRO A 683 -32.84 70.45 21.58
CA PRO A 683 -32.89 71.46 20.56
C PRO A 683 -32.93 70.86 19.13
N PRO A 684 -33.55 71.56 18.15
CA PRO A 684 -33.56 71.11 16.77
C PRO A 684 -32.14 71.14 16.13
N ASN A 685 -31.28 72.08 16.53
CA ASN A 685 -29.92 72.30 16.01
C ASN A 685 -28.85 72.07 17.11
N PRO A 686 -28.64 70.84 17.63
CA PRO A 686 -27.75 70.61 18.76
C PRO A 686 -26.27 71.01 18.50
N THR A 687 -25.85 70.91 17.26
CA THR A 687 -24.44 71.18 16.89
C THR A 687 -24.11 72.69 16.92
N GLU A 688 -25.04 73.53 16.51
CA GLU A 688 -24.83 74.98 16.50
C GLU A 688 -24.77 75.55 17.91
N LEU A 689 -25.58 75.05 18.83
CA LEU A 689 -25.55 75.46 20.21
C LEU A 689 -24.22 75.12 20.93
N LEU A 690 -23.51 74.09 20.53
CA LEU A 690 -22.23 73.71 21.12
C LEU A 690 -21.08 74.61 20.65
N PHE A 691 -21.28 75.49 19.64
CA PHE A 691 -20.32 76.48 19.22
C PHE A 691 -20.61 77.91 19.81
N ASP A 692 -21.65 78.02 20.63
CA ASP A 692 -21.97 79.30 21.33
C ASP A 692 -20.96 79.62 22.38
N ASP A 693 -20.59 80.91 22.50
CA ASP A 693 -19.57 81.35 23.46
C ASP A 693 -19.99 81.08 24.92
N ARG A 694 -21.28 81.01 25.17
CA ARG A 694 -21.86 80.63 26.47
C ARG A 694 -21.45 79.21 26.96
N LEU A 695 -21.05 78.37 26.05
CA LEU A 695 -20.54 77.01 26.41
C LEU A 695 -19.19 77.17 27.14
N GLN A 696 -18.36 78.10 26.67
CA GLN A 696 -17.07 78.35 27.32
C GLN A 696 -17.24 78.94 28.76
N ASP A 697 -18.28 79.76 28.96
CA ASP A 697 -18.63 80.23 30.24
C ASP A 697 -19.19 79.17 31.20
N ALA A 698 -19.77 78.11 30.66
CA ALA A 698 -20.35 76.96 31.38
C ALA A 698 -19.31 75.93 31.82
N ILE A 699 -18.17 75.85 31.13
CA ILE A 699 -17.06 74.89 31.36
C ILE A 699 -16.00 75.56 32.24
#